data_7fde4f10eddabfade753beca761bee60
#
_entry.id   7fde4f10eddabfade753beca761bee60
#
_cell.length_a   1.000
_cell.length_b   1.000
_cell.length_c   1.000
_cell.angle_alpha   90.00
_cell.angle_beta   90.00
_cell.angle_gamma   90.00
#
_symmetry.space_group_name_H-M   'P 1'
#
loop_
_entity.id
_entity.type
_entity.pdbx_description
1 polymer ?
#
loop_
_entity_poly.entity_id
_entity_poly.type
_entity_poly.pdbx_seq_one_letter_code
_entity_poly.pdbx_strand_id
1 'polypeptide(L)'
;MTTLYKNLDICDEKSLTHGDILIEDGIIKEVGENIDCDADEVIDCTGLTAMPGLCDIHVHFRDPGYTYKEDIITGCASAAAGGFTAVCTMPNTSPVCDDPKTIEYQRDKAKDTGVDVYPVGATTINLEGKEIADYKAYASHGVTMVSDDGHPVGNAEVMLKALETARDNGLLVCSHCEDLDIVNGGIMNKGKVSEELGVRGIDRASEDSIVSREIALADAANARVHICHLSTKGSLAAVKDAKRRGVKVTCETAPHYFCCTDTLLMSRDANFRMNPPLRDESDRLAIIEGVVDGTIDCIITDHAPHSEEEKSVFEKAPNGVIGLETSFAATLTAFYHTGLLPLQRIVALMSSNPRRIAKLPPAAIKPGFPARIAIADLNREWYVDPSKFRSKSKNSLFKGRLMKGKILMTVSGDRIIYRDDDLDTATNTADQLISKIVKMGNPTVAGLDPKLDFIPEYIKHEAVEKHGRTLKAAAYAIWHFNKELIDALCDIVPAVKPQAAYYEMYGHYGVKALEKTIAYAKSKGMFVILDGKRNDIGTTMQAYATAYLGVTDVFGEKVSAFDADALTVNGYLGSDGIAPALADDKMIFTLVKTSNPSSGELQDRRLCDGKTVYETMGDMCEKWGSDNIGKYGYSNVGAVIGATYPEMLREMRTKLPHTFFLVPGYGAQGGGAEGVSNGFDENGLGAVINSSRAIMCAYKKEGCDEHEFAEAARREAIRMREDITSHIPQIRFPGMEK
;
A
#
# COMPACT_ATOMS: atom_id res chain seq x y z
N MET A 1 -3.35 -11.46 30.87
CA MET A 1 -2.22 -11.08 30.00
C MET A 1 -2.36 -9.62 29.62
N THR A 2 -1.29 -8.84 29.79
CA THR A 2 -1.28 -7.40 29.56
C THR A 2 -0.38 -7.09 28.38
N THR A 3 -0.94 -6.48 27.33
CA THR A 3 -0.17 -6.08 26.14
C THR A 3 -0.28 -4.58 25.93
N LEU A 4 0.86 -3.91 25.75
CA LEU A 4 0.96 -2.48 25.46
C LEU A 4 1.41 -2.24 24.01
N TYR A 5 0.55 -1.64 23.21
CA TYR A 5 0.86 -1.16 21.85
C TYR A 5 1.25 0.31 21.93
N LYS A 6 2.46 0.65 21.50
CA LYS A 6 3.03 2.01 21.65
C LYS A 6 3.12 2.76 20.33
N ASN A 7 3.08 4.09 20.43
CA ASN A 7 3.38 5.03 19.34
C ASN A 7 2.46 4.88 18.11
N LEU A 8 1.17 4.64 18.32
CA LEU A 8 0.18 4.47 17.26
C LEU A 8 -0.49 5.80 16.89
N ASP A 9 -0.79 5.97 15.61
CA ASP A 9 -1.90 6.82 15.22
C ASP A 9 -3.20 6.03 15.41
N ILE A 10 -4.17 6.60 16.13
CA ILE A 10 -5.44 5.93 16.48
C ILE A 10 -6.56 6.65 15.77
N CYS A 11 -7.19 5.97 14.81
CA CYS A 11 -8.25 6.53 13.96
C CYS A 11 -9.58 5.83 14.22
N ASP A 12 -10.59 6.59 14.62
CA ASP A 12 -11.98 6.15 14.61
C ASP A 12 -12.81 6.93 13.55
N GLU A 13 -14.13 6.75 13.50
CA GLU A 13 -15.00 7.44 12.56
C GLU A 13 -15.10 8.97 12.78
N LYS A 14 -14.53 9.51 13.87
CA LYS A 14 -14.65 10.92 14.28
C LYS A 14 -13.32 11.62 14.44
N SER A 15 -12.28 10.89 14.84
CA SER A 15 -11.01 11.47 15.26
C SER A 15 -9.81 10.67 14.77
N LEU A 16 -8.69 11.35 14.67
CA LEU A 16 -7.35 10.80 14.51
C LEU A 16 -6.50 11.39 15.63
N THR A 17 -5.96 10.55 16.50
CA THR A 17 -5.12 10.94 17.64
C THR A 17 -3.86 10.10 17.66
N HIS A 18 -2.83 10.54 18.40
CA HIS A 18 -1.64 9.75 18.61
C HIS A 18 -1.60 9.24 20.04
N GLY A 19 -1.07 8.02 20.28
CA GLY A 19 -0.94 7.46 21.62
C GLY A 19 -0.70 5.96 21.65
N ASP A 20 -0.83 5.43 22.87
CA ASP A 20 -0.65 4.02 23.20
C ASP A 20 -2.00 3.36 23.50
N ILE A 21 -2.07 2.05 23.37
CA ILE A 21 -3.25 1.23 23.72
C ILE A 21 -2.81 0.13 24.65
N LEU A 22 -3.37 0.10 25.87
CA LEU A 22 -3.16 -0.96 26.84
C LEU A 22 -4.34 -1.91 26.84
N ILE A 23 -4.06 -3.21 26.63
CA ILE A 23 -5.05 -4.28 26.67
C ILE A 23 -4.72 -5.19 27.87
N GLU A 24 -5.74 -5.50 28.69
CA GLU A 24 -5.65 -6.44 29.82
C GLU A 24 -6.80 -7.44 29.70
N ASP A 25 -6.49 -8.73 29.66
CA ASP A 25 -7.48 -9.83 29.55
C ASP A 25 -8.50 -9.63 28.43
N GLY A 26 -8.03 -9.15 27.29
CA GLY A 26 -8.83 -8.95 26.08
C GLY A 26 -9.70 -7.68 26.05
N ILE A 27 -9.63 -6.85 27.10
CA ILE A 27 -10.36 -5.58 27.20
C ILE A 27 -9.36 -4.42 27.09
N ILE A 28 -9.72 -3.39 26.36
CA ILE A 28 -8.95 -2.14 26.31
C ILE A 28 -9.06 -1.47 27.69
N LYS A 29 -7.96 -1.38 28.39
CA LYS A 29 -7.88 -0.81 29.73
C LYS A 29 -7.66 0.70 29.69
N GLU A 30 -6.74 1.13 28.83
CA GLU A 30 -6.36 2.53 28.71
C GLU A 30 -5.98 2.87 27.26
N VAL A 31 -6.24 4.12 26.86
CA VAL A 31 -5.81 4.72 25.61
C VAL A 31 -5.33 6.13 25.94
N GLY A 32 -4.08 6.44 25.63
CA GLY A 32 -3.47 7.73 25.98
C GLY A 32 -2.03 7.85 25.50
N GLU A 33 -1.43 9.01 25.69
CA GLU A 33 -0.04 9.24 25.37
C GLU A 33 0.89 8.74 26.49
N ASN A 34 1.99 8.08 26.13
CA ASN A 34 3.06 7.66 27.06
C ASN A 34 2.57 6.84 28.26
N ILE A 35 1.75 5.79 28.00
CA ILE A 35 1.31 4.87 29.06
C ILE A 35 2.55 4.19 29.68
N ASP A 36 2.71 4.36 30.98
CA ASP A 36 3.77 3.75 31.77
C ASP A 36 3.18 2.62 32.64
N CYS A 37 3.45 1.38 32.28
CA CYS A 37 2.98 0.20 33.01
C CYS A 37 3.95 -0.97 32.80
N ASP A 38 3.93 -1.91 33.75
CA ASP A 38 4.66 -3.19 33.65
C ASP A 38 3.77 -4.18 32.86
N ALA A 39 3.87 -4.15 31.54
CA ALA A 39 3.11 -5.02 30.65
C ALA A 39 3.87 -6.31 30.36
N ASP A 40 3.13 -7.44 30.23
CA ASP A 40 3.70 -8.74 29.86
C ASP A 40 4.37 -8.70 28.46
N GLU A 41 3.80 -7.89 27.54
CA GLU A 41 4.31 -7.67 26.20
C GLU A 41 4.20 -6.20 25.81
N VAL A 42 5.25 -5.66 25.20
CA VAL A 42 5.27 -4.29 24.64
C VAL A 42 5.58 -4.39 23.15
N ILE A 43 4.69 -3.82 22.32
CA ILE A 43 4.84 -3.81 20.86
C ILE A 43 4.97 -2.37 20.40
N ASP A 44 6.11 -2.02 19.81
CA ASP A 44 6.29 -0.72 19.17
C ASP A 44 5.61 -0.71 17.78
N CYS A 45 4.69 0.22 17.62
CA CYS A 45 3.90 0.42 16.42
C CYS A 45 4.16 1.78 15.76
N THR A 46 5.36 2.32 15.94
CA THR A 46 5.74 3.62 15.34
C THR A 46 5.46 3.63 13.84
N GLY A 47 4.75 4.66 13.38
CA GLY A 47 4.36 4.82 11.97
C GLY A 47 3.16 3.98 11.52
N LEU A 48 2.55 3.22 12.43
CA LEU A 48 1.36 2.42 12.16
C LEU A 48 0.09 3.12 12.67
N THR A 49 -1.03 2.77 12.05
CA THR A 49 -2.35 3.30 12.42
C THR A 49 -3.24 2.17 12.93
N ALA A 50 -3.74 2.33 14.17
CA ALA A 50 -4.78 1.48 14.74
C ALA A 50 -6.17 2.04 14.40
N MET A 51 -7.07 1.14 14.05
CA MET A 51 -8.48 1.45 13.83
C MET A 51 -9.37 0.35 14.42
N PRO A 52 -10.66 0.65 14.73
CA PRO A 52 -11.60 -0.40 15.11
C PRO A 52 -11.64 -1.49 14.07
N GLY A 53 -11.60 -2.74 14.50
CA GLY A 53 -11.60 -3.90 13.62
C GLY A 53 -12.70 -3.82 12.57
N LEU A 54 -12.33 -4.09 11.32
CA LEU A 54 -13.22 -4.00 10.17
C LEU A 54 -14.37 -5.02 10.30
N CYS A 55 -15.44 -4.75 9.60
CA CYS A 55 -16.65 -5.58 9.59
C CYS A 55 -17.14 -5.73 8.16
N ASP A 56 -17.31 -6.98 7.72
CA ASP A 56 -17.87 -7.30 6.41
C ASP A 56 -19.20 -8.00 6.56
N ILE A 57 -20.26 -7.39 6.06
CA ILE A 57 -21.61 -7.95 6.18
C ILE A 57 -22.03 -8.80 4.98
N HIS A 58 -21.07 -9.12 4.07
CA HIS A 58 -21.34 -9.89 2.87
C HIS A 58 -20.15 -10.76 2.45
N VAL A 59 -20.07 -11.99 2.96
CA VAL A 59 -19.03 -12.97 2.60
C VAL A 59 -19.61 -14.37 2.39
N HIS A 60 -18.93 -15.18 1.55
CA HIS A 60 -19.29 -16.56 1.24
C HIS A 60 -18.21 -17.53 1.70
N PHE A 61 -18.30 -18.08 2.90
CA PHE A 61 -17.31 -19.04 3.41
C PHE A 61 -17.54 -20.46 2.94
N ARG A 62 -18.60 -20.70 2.15
CA ARG A 62 -18.83 -21.98 1.47
C ARG A 62 -18.98 -23.21 2.39
N ASP A 63 -19.12 -23.02 3.67
CA ASP A 63 -19.16 -24.05 4.71
C ASP A 63 -20.45 -23.93 5.54
N PRO A 64 -21.26 -24.96 5.56
CA PRO A 64 -21.07 -26.34 5.09
C PRO A 64 -21.20 -26.55 3.57
N GLY A 65 -20.66 -27.66 3.10
CA GLY A 65 -20.96 -28.27 1.79
C GLY A 65 -19.96 -28.02 0.67
N TYR A 66 -19.31 -26.83 0.61
CA TYR A 66 -18.37 -26.48 -0.46
C TYR A 66 -16.98 -26.18 0.09
N THR A 67 -16.56 -26.90 1.13
CA THR A 67 -15.31 -26.66 1.87
C THR A 67 -14.03 -26.84 1.05
N TYR A 68 -14.13 -27.38 -0.15
CA TYR A 68 -13.01 -27.44 -1.08
C TYR A 68 -12.65 -26.07 -1.67
N LYS A 69 -13.61 -25.14 -1.72
CA LYS A 69 -13.38 -23.74 -2.17
C LYS A 69 -12.88 -22.86 -1.04
N GLU A 70 -13.56 -22.91 0.09
CA GLU A 70 -13.28 -22.18 1.31
C GLU A 70 -13.99 -22.87 2.47
N ASP A 71 -13.48 -22.72 3.69
CA ASP A 71 -14.18 -23.12 4.90
C ASP A 71 -14.13 -21.98 5.93
N ILE A 72 -14.87 -22.13 7.02
CA ILE A 72 -14.96 -21.08 8.05
C ILE A 72 -13.59 -20.75 8.64
N ILE A 73 -12.69 -21.71 8.81
CA ILE A 73 -11.38 -21.50 9.42
C ILE A 73 -10.49 -20.68 8.48
N THR A 74 -10.40 -21.07 7.21
CA THR A 74 -9.58 -20.36 6.21
C THR A 74 -10.20 -19.02 5.81
N GLY A 75 -11.53 -18.93 5.77
CA GLY A 75 -12.25 -17.66 5.58
C GLY A 75 -12.02 -16.68 6.72
N CYS A 76 -12.06 -17.14 7.97
CA CYS A 76 -11.71 -16.32 9.14
C CYS A 76 -10.23 -15.89 9.14
N ALA A 77 -9.32 -16.78 8.71
CA ALA A 77 -7.91 -16.41 8.58
C ALA A 77 -7.70 -15.32 7.50
N SER A 78 -8.41 -15.42 6.38
CA SER A 78 -8.43 -14.38 5.33
C SER A 78 -9.04 -13.06 5.84
N ALA A 79 -10.14 -13.13 6.60
CA ALA A 79 -10.75 -11.97 7.25
C ALA A 79 -9.77 -11.29 8.20
N ALA A 80 -9.11 -12.06 9.06
CA ALA A 80 -8.10 -11.54 9.98
C ALA A 80 -6.94 -10.85 9.22
N ALA A 81 -6.45 -11.46 8.13
CA ALA A 81 -5.41 -10.86 7.29
C ALA A 81 -5.85 -9.56 6.59
N GLY A 82 -7.14 -9.40 6.36
CA GLY A 82 -7.75 -8.16 5.86
C GLY A 82 -8.11 -7.12 6.91
N GLY A 83 -7.86 -7.38 8.20
CA GLY A 83 -8.22 -6.47 9.31
C GLY A 83 -9.65 -6.62 9.82
N PHE A 84 -10.39 -7.61 9.33
CA PHE A 84 -11.77 -7.85 9.74
C PHE A 84 -11.83 -8.66 11.03
N THR A 85 -12.58 -8.16 12.00
CA THR A 85 -12.86 -8.84 13.28
C THR A 85 -14.29 -9.34 13.37
N ALA A 86 -15.12 -9.05 12.38
CA ALA A 86 -16.48 -9.54 12.26
C ALA A 86 -16.87 -9.72 10.80
N VAL A 87 -17.59 -10.82 10.51
CA VAL A 87 -18.11 -11.10 9.17
C VAL A 87 -19.52 -11.67 9.24
N CYS A 88 -20.36 -11.39 8.21
CA CYS A 88 -21.67 -12.01 8.05
C CYS A 88 -21.61 -12.98 6.85
N THR A 89 -21.87 -14.27 7.13
CA THR A 89 -21.77 -15.34 6.12
C THR A 89 -23.10 -15.55 5.41
N MET A 90 -23.13 -15.43 4.09
CA MET A 90 -24.30 -15.62 3.25
C MET A 90 -24.84 -17.06 3.29
N PRO A 91 -26.16 -17.28 3.12
CA PRO A 91 -26.82 -18.54 3.42
C PRO A 91 -26.68 -19.60 2.32
N ASN A 92 -26.06 -19.32 1.18
CA ASN A 92 -25.94 -20.21 0.02
C ASN A 92 -24.90 -21.33 0.20
N THR A 93 -25.08 -22.10 1.25
CA THR A 93 -24.32 -23.30 1.65
C THR A 93 -25.07 -24.59 1.31
N SER A 94 -24.51 -25.76 1.61
CA SER A 94 -25.17 -27.07 1.45
C SER A 94 -24.95 -27.92 2.70
N PRO A 95 -25.97 -28.10 3.57
CA PRO A 95 -27.32 -27.56 3.45
C PRO A 95 -27.34 -26.02 3.48
N VAL A 96 -28.41 -25.44 2.95
CA VAL A 96 -28.71 -24.01 3.01
C VAL A 96 -28.82 -23.57 4.47
N CYS A 97 -28.41 -22.34 4.78
CA CYS A 97 -28.55 -21.77 6.13
C CYS A 97 -30.00 -21.28 6.35
N ASP A 98 -30.96 -22.21 6.32
CA ASP A 98 -32.39 -21.95 6.51
C ASP A 98 -32.95 -22.54 7.81
N ASP A 99 -32.09 -23.10 8.66
CA ASP A 99 -32.45 -23.65 9.97
C ASP A 99 -31.43 -23.27 11.07
N PRO A 100 -31.85 -23.35 12.36
CA PRO A 100 -30.98 -23.03 13.49
C PRO A 100 -29.74 -23.91 13.61
N LYS A 101 -29.75 -25.15 13.13
CA LYS A 101 -28.60 -26.07 13.25
C LYS A 101 -27.45 -25.62 12.39
N THR A 102 -27.74 -25.17 11.18
CA THR A 102 -26.71 -24.64 10.27
C THR A 102 -26.13 -23.32 10.83
N ILE A 103 -26.95 -22.48 11.45
CA ILE A 103 -26.49 -21.26 12.14
C ILE A 103 -25.54 -21.61 13.28
N GLU A 104 -25.92 -22.52 14.16
CA GLU A 104 -25.08 -22.94 15.29
C GLU A 104 -23.78 -23.58 14.81
N TYR A 105 -23.84 -24.46 13.80
CA TYR A 105 -22.68 -25.11 13.19
C TYR A 105 -21.63 -24.08 12.75
N GLN A 106 -22.03 -23.02 12.02
CA GLN A 106 -21.10 -22.01 11.55
C GLN A 106 -20.47 -21.23 12.70
N ARG A 107 -21.25 -20.88 13.72
CA ARG A 107 -20.74 -20.18 14.92
C ARG A 107 -19.78 -21.04 15.73
N ASP A 108 -20.13 -22.30 15.98
CA ASP A 108 -19.30 -23.21 16.75
C ASP A 108 -17.95 -23.44 16.06
N LYS A 109 -17.96 -23.56 14.72
CA LYS A 109 -16.73 -23.75 13.94
C LYS A 109 -15.84 -22.50 13.95
N ALA A 110 -16.40 -21.30 14.04
CA ALA A 110 -15.67 -20.05 14.09
C ALA A 110 -15.13 -19.70 15.48
N LYS A 111 -15.62 -20.33 16.53
CA LYS A 111 -15.45 -19.95 17.95
C LYS A 111 -14.01 -19.62 18.36
N ASP A 112 -13.03 -20.38 17.88
CA ASP A 112 -11.63 -20.24 18.28
C ASP A 112 -10.78 -19.45 17.29
N THR A 113 -11.38 -18.92 16.22
CA THR A 113 -10.68 -18.18 15.17
C THR A 113 -10.31 -16.74 15.59
N GLY A 114 -11.06 -16.17 16.53
CA GLY A 114 -10.93 -14.77 16.94
C GLY A 114 -11.70 -13.80 16.05
N VAL A 115 -12.33 -14.27 14.97
CA VAL A 115 -13.24 -13.47 14.13
C VAL A 115 -14.68 -13.80 14.52
N ASP A 116 -15.49 -12.79 14.80
CA ASP A 116 -16.90 -12.96 15.13
C ASP A 116 -17.67 -13.28 13.83
N VAL A 117 -18.23 -14.49 13.74
CA VAL A 117 -19.04 -14.91 12.58
C VAL A 117 -20.52 -14.80 12.92
N TYR A 118 -21.24 -14.06 12.09
CA TYR A 118 -22.69 -13.84 12.18
C TYR A 118 -23.36 -14.45 10.95
N PRO A 119 -23.91 -15.68 11.05
CA PRO A 119 -24.61 -16.31 9.93
C PRO A 119 -25.85 -15.52 9.54
N VAL A 120 -26.01 -15.28 8.25
CA VAL A 120 -27.22 -14.74 7.63
C VAL A 120 -28.17 -15.91 7.35
N GLY A 121 -29.44 -15.78 7.78
CA GLY A 121 -30.45 -16.80 7.47
C GLY A 121 -30.97 -16.65 6.03
N ALA A 122 -31.42 -17.74 5.42
CA ALA A 122 -32.10 -17.67 4.13
C ALA A 122 -33.42 -16.88 4.24
N THR A 123 -33.72 -16.05 3.24
CA THR A 123 -35.02 -15.37 3.14
C THR A 123 -36.14 -16.38 2.93
N THR A 124 -35.89 -17.34 2.01
CA THR A 124 -36.85 -18.40 1.68
C THR A 124 -36.26 -19.78 1.94
N ILE A 125 -37.11 -20.75 2.20
CA ILE A 125 -36.71 -22.15 2.42
C ILE A 125 -35.97 -22.66 1.18
N ASN A 126 -34.79 -23.25 1.38
CA ASN A 126 -33.89 -23.74 0.33
C ASN A 126 -33.50 -22.72 -0.73
N LEU A 127 -33.65 -21.41 -0.49
CA LEU A 127 -33.44 -20.34 -1.47
C LEU A 127 -34.30 -20.47 -2.73
N GLU A 128 -35.52 -21.03 -2.60
CA GLU A 128 -36.40 -21.30 -3.76
C GLU A 128 -37.27 -20.09 -4.16
N GLY A 129 -37.27 -18.99 -3.40
CA GLY A 129 -38.09 -17.79 -3.66
C GLY A 129 -39.61 -18.04 -3.54
N LYS A 130 -40.05 -19.09 -2.85
CA LYS A 130 -41.46 -19.54 -2.78
C LYS A 130 -42.08 -19.33 -1.41
N GLU A 131 -41.43 -19.80 -0.37
CA GLU A 131 -41.92 -19.78 1.02
C GLU A 131 -40.86 -19.19 1.92
N ILE A 132 -41.23 -18.22 2.78
CA ILE A 132 -40.30 -17.61 3.72
C ILE A 132 -39.88 -18.60 4.81
N ALA A 133 -38.62 -18.49 5.25
CA ALA A 133 -38.09 -19.31 6.34
C ALA A 133 -38.63 -18.89 7.71
N ASP A 134 -38.27 -19.59 8.77
CA ASP A 134 -38.72 -19.29 10.13
C ASP A 134 -37.92 -18.15 10.78
N TYR A 135 -38.32 -16.92 10.49
CA TYR A 135 -37.67 -15.70 11.02
C TYR A 135 -37.77 -15.58 12.54
N LYS A 136 -38.78 -16.18 13.16
CA LYS A 136 -38.91 -16.19 14.62
C LYS A 136 -37.84 -17.10 15.25
N ALA A 137 -37.60 -18.26 14.65
CA ALA A 137 -36.49 -19.12 15.06
C ALA A 137 -35.13 -18.42 14.86
N TYR A 138 -34.93 -17.74 13.75
CA TYR A 138 -33.71 -16.95 13.50
C TYR A 138 -33.48 -15.88 14.59
N ALA A 139 -34.46 -15.08 14.88
CA ALA A 139 -34.37 -14.04 15.90
C ALA A 139 -34.01 -14.61 17.28
N SER A 140 -34.60 -15.77 17.65
CA SER A 140 -34.29 -16.44 18.93
C SER A 140 -32.86 -17.00 18.99
N HIS A 141 -32.21 -17.24 17.84
CA HIS A 141 -30.81 -17.66 17.74
C HIS A 141 -29.86 -16.47 17.39
N GLY A 142 -30.34 -15.21 17.54
CA GLY A 142 -29.52 -14.02 17.38
C GLY A 142 -29.07 -13.73 15.96
N VAL A 143 -29.79 -14.23 14.95
CA VAL A 143 -29.65 -13.78 13.55
C VAL A 143 -30.21 -12.37 13.44
N THR A 144 -29.54 -11.52 12.68
CA THR A 144 -29.93 -10.11 12.50
C THR A 144 -30.31 -9.77 11.06
N MET A 145 -29.94 -10.62 10.11
CA MET A 145 -30.13 -10.42 8.68
C MET A 145 -30.63 -11.69 8.00
N VAL A 146 -31.40 -11.53 6.91
CA VAL A 146 -31.81 -12.59 6.01
C VAL A 146 -31.54 -12.21 4.56
N SER A 147 -31.16 -13.19 3.74
CA SER A 147 -30.86 -13.01 2.32
C SER A 147 -31.10 -14.29 1.52
N ASP A 148 -31.49 -14.17 0.26
CA ASP A 148 -31.38 -15.24 -0.74
C ASP A 148 -30.30 -14.87 -1.76
N ASP A 149 -29.10 -14.52 -1.27
CA ASP A 149 -28.02 -14.05 -2.11
C ASP A 149 -27.63 -15.08 -3.20
N GLY A 150 -27.51 -14.57 -4.43
CA GLY A 150 -27.29 -15.38 -5.63
C GLY A 150 -28.55 -16.11 -6.15
N HIS A 151 -29.68 -16.06 -5.41
CA HIS A 151 -30.95 -16.67 -5.77
C HIS A 151 -32.11 -15.67 -5.50
N PRO A 152 -32.23 -14.61 -6.32
CA PRO A 152 -33.12 -13.49 -6.03
C PRO A 152 -34.59 -13.93 -5.93
N VAL A 153 -35.31 -13.39 -4.94
CA VAL A 153 -36.76 -13.65 -4.77
C VAL A 153 -37.52 -12.95 -5.91
N GLY A 154 -37.89 -13.70 -6.96
CA GLY A 154 -38.59 -13.14 -8.12
C GLY A 154 -40.03 -12.71 -7.84
N ASN A 155 -40.73 -13.38 -6.89
CA ASN A 155 -42.13 -13.11 -6.56
C ASN A 155 -42.24 -11.92 -5.59
N ALA A 156 -42.88 -10.84 -6.04
CA ALA A 156 -43.06 -9.62 -5.25
C ALA A 156 -43.93 -9.82 -4.00
N GLU A 157 -44.91 -10.70 -4.02
CA GLU A 157 -45.77 -11.03 -2.84
C GLU A 157 -44.95 -11.73 -1.77
N VAL A 158 -44.09 -12.70 -2.16
CA VAL A 158 -43.17 -13.38 -1.24
C VAL A 158 -42.20 -12.39 -0.61
N MET A 159 -41.61 -11.50 -1.39
CA MET A 159 -40.70 -10.49 -0.90
C MET A 159 -41.41 -9.48 0.04
N LEU A 160 -42.61 -9.03 -0.31
CA LEU A 160 -43.40 -8.15 0.59
C LEU A 160 -43.64 -8.83 1.94
N LYS A 161 -44.08 -10.10 1.95
CA LYS A 161 -44.27 -10.89 3.15
C LYS A 161 -42.97 -11.08 3.93
N ALA A 162 -41.84 -11.28 3.24
CA ALA A 162 -40.51 -11.38 3.85
C ALA A 162 -40.14 -10.07 4.59
N LEU A 163 -40.36 -8.92 3.95
CA LEU A 163 -40.09 -7.60 4.53
C LEU A 163 -40.95 -7.32 5.75
N GLU A 164 -42.26 -7.63 5.70
CA GLU A 164 -43.18 -7.48 6.82
C GLU A 164 -42.80 -8.38 8.01
N THR A 165 -42.51 -9.66 7.72
CA THR A 165 -42.11 -10.62 8.75
C THR A 165 -40.73 -10.29 9.35
N ALA A 166 -39.80 -9.81 8.55
CA ALA A 166 -38.47 -9.35 9.01
C ALA A 166 -38.63 -8.14 9.96
N ARG A 167 -39.45 -7.16 9.57
CA ARG A 167 -39.80 -5.99 10.45
C ARG A 167 -40.31 -6.46 11.79
N ASP A 168 -41.27 -7.37 11.81
CA ASP A 168 -41.97 -7.83 13.02
C ASP A 168 -41.05 -8.66 13.94
N ASN A 169 -39.99 -9.29 13.38
CA ASN A 169 -38.98 -10.03 14.14
C ASN A 169 -37.66 -9.25 14.34
N GLY A 170 -37.60 -7.98 13.93
CA GLY A 170 -36.43 -7.13 14.11
C GLY A 170 -35.23 -7.44 13.20
N LEU A 171 -35.43 -8.23 12.14
CA LEU A 171 -34.44 -8.62 11.14
C LEU A 171 -34.31 -7.58 10.02
N LEU A 172 -33.25 -7.67 9.25
CA LEU A 172 -32.98 -6.88 8.05
C LEU A 172 -32.99 -7.80 6.82
N VAL A 173 -33.78 -7.48 5.81
CA VAL A 173 -33.70 -8.15 4.50
C VAL A 173 -32.57 -7.54 3.70
N CYS A 174 -31.60 -8.37 3.28
CA CYS A 174 -30.50 -8.02 2.39
C CYS A 174 -30.80 -8.64 1.01
N SER A 175 -31.02 -7.80 0.01
CA SER A 175 -31.48 -8.23 -1.31
C SER A 175 -30.39 -8.19 -2.34
N HIS A 176 -30.08 -9.37 -2.92
CA HIS A 176 -29.36 -9.49 -4.20
C HIS A 176 -30.33 -9.11 -5.32
N CYS A 177 -30.15 -7.90 -5.84
CA CYS A 177 -31.11 -7.33 -6.79
C CYS A 177 -30.77 -7.75 -8.22
N GLU A 178 -31.39 -8.80 -8.71
CA GLU A 178 -31.21 -9.33 -10.04
C GLU A 178 -32.51 -9.89 -10.62
N ASP A 179 -32.83 -9.51 -11.85
CA ASP A 179 -33.91 -10.07 -12.64
C ASP A 179 -33.34 -11.15 -13.58
N LEU A 180 -33.61 -12.43 -13.26
CA LEU A 180 -33.05 -13.57 -13.97
C LEU A 180 -33.56 -13.71 -15.40
N ASP A 181 -34.77 -13.20 -15.72
CA ASP A 181 -35.31 -13.20 -17.08
C ASP A 181 -34.53 -12.22 -17.97
N ILE A 182 -34.09 -11.08 -17.40
CA ILE A 182 -33.25 -10.10 -18.09
C ILE A 182 -31.81 -10.63 -18.21
N VAL A 183 -31.26 -11.26 -17.20
CA VAL A 183 -29.93 -11.92 -17.22
C VAL A 183 -29.86 -12.94 -18.37
N ASN A 184 -30.83 -13.83 -18.44
CA ASN A 184 -31.04 -14.79 -19.54
C ASN A 184 -29.74 -15.42 -20.04
N GLY A 185 -28.91 -15.95 -19.12
CA GLY A 185 -27.63 -16.60 -19.42
C GLY A 185 -26.48 -15.65 -19.80
N GLY A 186 -26.62 -14.35 -19.55
CA GLY A 186 -25.50 -13.41 -19.64
C GLY A 186 -24.40 -13.71 -18.63
N ILE A 187 -23.15 -13.41 -18.99
CA ILE A 187 -21.98 -13.74 -18.16
C ILE A 187 -21.10 -12.52 -17.82
N MET A 188 -21.44 -11.36 -18.35
CA MET A 188 -20.72 -10.09 -18.11
C MET A 188 -21.65 -8.91 -18.42
N ASN A 189 -21.18 -7.68 -18.20
CA ASN A 189 -21.95 -6.48 -18.54
C ASN A 189 -22.30 -6.42 -20.03
N LYS A 190 -23.54 -6.06 -20.35
CA LYS A 190 -23.99 -5.81 -21.73
C LYS A 190 -23.44 -4.48 -22.21
N GLY A 191 -22.67 -4.50 -23.28
CA GLY A 191 -22.07 -3.32 -23.88
C GLY A 191 -21.01 -3.69 -24.90
N LYS A 192 -20.20 -2.70 -25.27
CA LYS A 192 -19.15 -2.84 -26.29
C LYS A 192 -18.24 -4.04 -26.07
N VAL A 193 -17.81 -4.28 -24.83
CA VAL A 193 -16.89 -5.38 -24.50
C VAL A 193 -17.55 -6.74 -24.73
N SER A 194 -18.80 -6.94 -24.31
CA SER A 194 -19.52 -8.21 -24.54
C SER A 194 -19.79 -8.46 -26.03
N GLU A 195 -20.04 -7.40 -26.79
CA GLU A 195 -20.21 -7.47 -28.25
C GLU A 195 -18.90 -7.88 -28.95
N GLU A 196 -17.78 -7.27 -28.59
CA GLU A 196 -16.45 -7.59 -29.13
C GLU A 196 -16.02 -9.02 -28.79
N LEU A 197 -16.33 -9.50 -27.58
CA LEU A 197 -16.03 -10.87 -27.16
C LEU A 197 -16.98 -11.92 -27.74
N GLY A 198 -18.13 -11.48 -28.32
CA GLY A 198 -19.16 -12.37 -28.84
C GLY A 198 -19.86 -13.19 -27.74
N VAL A 199 -19.94 -12.65 -26.50
CA VAL A 199 -20.61 -13.31 -25.38
C VAL A 199 -21.86 -12.56 -24.97
N ARG A 200 -22.82 -13.26 -24.37
CA ARG A 200 -24.05 -12.63 -23.91
C ARG A 200 -23.80 -11.73 -22.71
N GLY A 201 -24.27 -10.49 -22.81
CA GLY A 201 -24.19 -9.50 -21.73
C GLY A 201 -25.45 -9.47 -20.87
N ILE A 202 -25.28 -9.06 -19.60
CA ILE A 202 -26.32 -8.78 -18.60
C ILE A 202 -26.67 -7.30 -18.68
N ASP A 203 -27.93 -6.99 -19.02
CA ASP A 203 -28.41 -5.61 -19.05
C ASP A 203 -28.49 -5.02 -17.63
N ARG A 204 -28.15 -3.72 -17.49
CA ARG A 204 -28.29 -2.98 -16.21
C ARG A 204 -29.70 -3.04 -15.65
N ALA A 205 -30.71 -3.10 -16.54
CA ALA A 205 -32.10 -3.20 -16.15
C ALA A 205 -32.39 -4.40 -15.23
N SER A 206 -31.56 -5.44 -15.27
CA SER A 206 -31.66 -6.57 -14.34
C SER A 206 -31.51 -6.13 -12.89
N GLU A 207 -30.55 -5.27 -12.59
CA GLU A 207 -30.31 -4.70 -11.24
C GLU A 207 -31.29 -3.55 -10.96
N ASP A 208 -31.38 -2.56 -11.88
CA ASP A 208 -32.15 -1.32 -11.69
C ASP A 208 -33.63 -1.58 -11.40
N SER A 209 -34.26 -2.56 -12.09
CA SER A 209 -35.67 -2.89 -11.92
C SER A 209 -35.95 -3.52 -10.56
N ILE A 210 -35.09 -4.43 -10.09
CA ILE A 210 -35.28 -5.09 -8.82
C ILE A 210 -34.96 -4.14 -7.66
N VAL A 211 -33.92 -3.33 -7.73
CA VAL A 211 -33.65 -2.28 -6.73
C VAL A 211 -34.87 -1.36 -6.56
N SER A 212 -35.47 -0.92 -7.67
CA SER A 212 -36.66 -0.07 -7.63
C SER A 212 -37.86 -0.79 -7.00
N ARG A 213 -38.05 -2.08 -7.32
CA ARG A 213 -39.07 -2.93 -6.73
C ARG A 213 -38.89 -3.09 -5.22
N GLU A 214 -37.69 -3.43 -4.76
CA GLU A 214 -37.40 -3.64 -3.35
C GLU A 214 -37.62 -2.37 -2.52
N ILE A 215 -37.22 -1.22 -3.05
CA ILE A 215 -37.49 0.08 -2.43
C ILE A 215 -39.01 0.31 -2.26
N ALA A 216 -39.78 0.05 -3.32
CA ALA A 216 -41.24 0.22 -3.26
C ALA A 216 -41.91 -0.73 -2.27
N LEU A 217 -41.47 -2.00 -2.22
CA LEU A 217 -41.99 -2.99 -1.26
C LEU A 217 -41.60 -2.66 0.17
N ALA A 218 -40.36 -2.21 0.41
CA ALA A 218 -39.90 -1.79 1.72
C ALA A 218 -40.67 -0.58 2.27
N ASP A 219 -40.99 0.40 1.40
CA ASP A 219 -41.80 1.55 1.71
C ASP A 219 -43.24 1.12 2.10
N ALA A 220 -43.86 0.27 1.28
CA ALA A 220 -45.19 -0.28 1.54
C ALA A 220 -45.25 -1.09 2.85
N ALA A 221 -44.24 -1.93 3.12
CA ALA A 221 -44.14 -2.70 4.36
C ALA A 221 -43.71 -1.86 5.58
N ASN A 222 -43.29 -0.61 5.39
CA ASN A 222 -42.61 0.21 6.41
C ASN A 222 -41.44 -0.53 7.07
N ALA A 223 -40.74 -1.37 6.29
CA ALA A 223 -39.62 -2.22 6.70
C ALA A 223 -38.27 -1.62 6.30
N ARG A 224 -37.19 -2.14 6.89
CA ARG A 224 -35.83 -1.87 6.44
C ARG A 224 -35.46 -2.83 5.33
N VAL A 225 -34.78 -2.33 4.28
CA VAL A 225 -34.15 -3.15 3.26
C VAL A 225 -32.71 -2.71 3.06
N HIS A 226 -31.82 -3.65 2.81
CA HIS A 226 -30.44 -3.41 2.43
C HIS A 226 -30.18 -3.95 1.03
N ILE A 227 -29.70 -3.09 0.14
CA ILE A 227 -29.37 -3.45 -1.23
C ILE A 227 -27.92 -3.91 -1.28
N CYS A 228 -27.72 -5.18 -1.63
CA CYS A 228 -26.41 -5.80 -1.72
C CYS A 228 -25.63 -5.28 -2.94
N HIS A 229 -24.29 -5.19 -2.80
CA HIS A 229 -23.28 -5.00 -3.87
C HIS A 229 -23.73 -4.14 -5.07
N LEU A 230 -24.25 -2.96 -4.83
CA LEU A 230 -24.76 -2.02 -5.83
C LEU A 230 -23.69 -1.68 -6.88
N SER A 231 -24.01 -1.84 -8.16
CA SER A 231 -23.04 -1.74 -9.24
C SER A 231 -23.39 -0.73 -10.35
N THR A 232 -24.64 -0.24 -10.43
CA THR A 232 -25.10 0.62 -11.51
C THR A 232 -25.46 2.03 -11.05
N LYS A 233 -25.32 3.00 -11.94
CA LYS A 233 -25.75 4.38 -11.73
C LYS A 233 -27.28 4.52 -11.61
N GLY A 234 -28.04 3.64 -12.27
CA GLY A 234 -29.50 3.63 -12.19
C GLY A 234 -29.97 3.23 -10.79
N SER A 235 -29.43 2.14 -10.25
CA SER A 235 -29.70 1.68 -8.90
C SER A 235 -29.26 2.70 -7.85
N LEU A 236 -28.09 3.32 -8.02
CA LEU A 236 -27.61 4.39 -7.14
C LEU A 236 -28.60 5.58 -7.10
N ALA A 237 -29.09 6.01 -8.26
CA ALA A 237 -30.06 7.11 -8.34
C ALA A 237 -31.37 6.74 -7.64
N ALA A 238 -31.85 5.51 -7.79
CA ALA A 238 -33.06 5.02 -7.12
C ALA A 238 -32.89 5.01 -5.59
N VAL A 239 -31.77 4.52 -5.07
CA VAL A 239 -31.45 4.53 -3.63
C VAL A 239 -31.36 5.97 -3.09
N LYS A 240 -30.67 6.87 -3.83
CA LYS A 240 -30.52 8.27 -3.45
C LYS A 240 -31.86 8.98 -3.34
N ASP A 241 -32.78 8.76 -4.29
CA ASP A 241 -34.15 9.29 -4.25
C ASP A 241 -34.96 8.69 -3.09
N ALA A 242 -34.88 7.39 -2.88
CA ALA A 242 -35.57 6.69 -1.79
C ALA A 242 -35.16 7.23 -0.42
N LYS A 243 -33.85 7.43 -0.18
CA LYS A 243 -33.34 8.05 1.05
C LYS A 243 -33.89 9.46 1.26
N ARG A 244 -33.97 10.27 0.20
CA ARG A 244 -34.58 11.63 0.26
C ARG A 244 -36.06 11.61 0.62
N ARG A 245 -36.79 10.58 0.18
CA ARG A 245 -38.21 10.38 0.53
C ARG A 245 -38.39 9.78 1.93
N GLY A 246 -37.31 9.38 2.63
CA GLY A 246 -37.35 8.80 3.96
C GLY A 246 -37.66 7.31 4.00
N VAL A 247 -37.51 6.59 2.86
CA VAL A 247 -37.59 5.14 2.83
C VAL A 247 -36.42 4.55 3.61
N LYS A 248 -36.65 3.49 4.38
CA LYS A 248 -35.66 2.86 5.25
C LYS A 248 -34.73 1.93 4.44
N VAL A 249 -34.03 2.49 3.45
CA VAL A 249 -33.10 1.78 2.59
C VAL A 249 -31.66 2.10 2.95
N THR A 250 -30.80 1.08 2.96
CA THR A 250 -29.34 1.17 2.99
C THR A 250 -28.77 0.36 1.83
N CYS A 251 -27.54 0.66 1.43
CA CYS A 251 -26.86 -0.11 0.37
C CYS A 251 -25.36 -0.22 0.61
N GLU A 252 -24.77 -1.20 -0.02
CA GLU A 252 -23.34 -1.49 0.00
C GLU A 252 -22.77 -1.56 -1.39
N THR A 253 -21.44 -1.46 -1.50
CA THR A 253 -20.68 -1.74 -2.73
C THR A 253 -19.38 -2.45 -2.40
N ALA A 254 -18.72 -3.00 -3.42
CA ALA A 254 -17.46 -3.72 -3.25
C ALA A 254 -16.32 -3.05 -4.03
N PRO A 255 -15.04 -3.27 -3.61
CA PRO A 255 -13.88 -2.64 -4.25
C PRO A 255 -13.79 -2.85 -5.75
N HIS A 256 -14.23 -3.97 -6.27
CA HIS A 256 -14.19 -4.25 -7.69
C HIS A 256 -15.08 -3.31 -8.52
N TYR A 257 -16.17 -2.75 -7.97
CA TYR A 257 -17.05 -1.82 -8.68
C TYR A 257 -16.52 -0.39 -8.76
N PHE A 258 -15.65 0.02 -7.87
CA PHE A 258 -15.04 1.35 -7.95
C PHE A 258 -13.58 1.34 -8.45
N CYS A 259 -12.91 0.16 -8.46
CA CYS A 259 -11.53 0.03 -8.96
C CYS A 259 -11.44 -0.46 -10.40
N CYS A 260 -12.49 -1.09 -10.95
CA CYS A 260 -12.42 -1.87 -12.18
C CYS A 260 -13.60 -1.62 -13.11
N THR A 261 -13.40 -1.88 -14.41
CA THR A 261 -14.43 -1.86 -15.44
C THR A 261 -14.47 -3.17 -16.21
N ASP A 262 -15.52 -3.36 -16.99
CA ASP A 262 -15.72 -4.53 -17.84
C ASP A 262 -14.63 -4.73 -18.92
N THR A 263 -13.79 -3.70 -19.17
CA THR A 263 -12.65 -3.80 -20.09
C THR A 263 -11.62 -4.86 -19.69
N LEU A 264 -11.55 -5.22 -18.41
CA LEU A 264 -10.66 -6.30 -17.94
C LEU A 264 -11.02 -7.66 -18.53
N LEU A 265 -12.30 -7.89 -18.85
CA LEU A 265 -12.77 -9.14 -19.41
C LEU A 265 -12.30 -9.40 -20.84
N MET A 266 -11.73 -8.38 -21.53
CA MET A 266 -11.07 -8.56 -22.83
C MET A 266 -9.96 -9.61 -22.80
N SER A 267 -9.33 -9.82 -21.64
CA SER A 267 -8.32 -10.88 -21.43
C SER A 267 -8.88 -12.29 -21.40
N ARG A 268 -10.21 -12.47 -21.29
CA ARG A 268 -10.90 -13.74 -21.01
C ARG A 268 -10.41 -14.44 -19.74
N ASP A 269 -9.88 -13.69 -18.78
CA ASP A 269 -9.57 -14.22 -17.45
C ASP A 269 -10.86 -14.32 -16.62
N ALA A 270 -11.21 -15.55 -16.22
CA ALA A 270 -12.41 -15.80 -15.45
C ALA A 270 -12.38 -15.19 -14.04
N ASN A 271 -11.20 -14.78 -13.54
CA ASN A 271 -11.09 -14.05 -12.28
C ASN A 271 -11.72 -12.64 -12.35
N PHE A 272 -12.08 -12.15 -13.54
CA PHE A 272 -12.84 -10.91 -13.70
C PHE A 272 -14.36 -11.14 -13.83
N ARG A 273 -14.83 -12.38 -13.66
CA ARG A 273 -16.25 -12.70 -13.65
C ARG A 273 -16.79 -12.70 -12.23
N MET A 274 -17.75 -11.83 -11.98
CA MET A 274 -18.52 -11.70 -10.72
C MET A 274 -19.97 -11.33 -11.03
N ASN A 275 -20.83 -11.37 -10.04
CA ASN A 275 -22.25 -11.02 -10.17
C ASN A 275 -22.71 -10.18 -8.96
N PRO A 276 -23.14 -8.92 -9.19
CA PRO A 276 -23.27 -8.19 -10.46
C PRO A 276 -21.95 -8.11 -11.25
N PRO A 277 -22.01 -8.03 -12.60
CA PRO A 277 -20.79 -7.96 -13.39
C PRO A 277 -20.08 -6.61 -13.23
N LEU A 278 -18.76 -6.58 -13.48
CA LEU A 278 -18.05 -5.32 -13.68
C LEU A 278 -18.74 -4.50 -14.76
N ARG A 279 -19.04 -3.25 -14.48
CA ARG A 279 -19.75 -2.33 -15.37
C ARG A 279 -18.77 -1.47 -16.18
N ASP A 280 -19.30 -0.58 -17.01
CA ASP A 280 -18.49 0.40 -17.74
C ASP A 280 -18.03 1.56 -16.86
N GLU A 281 -17.20 2.43 -17.43
CA GLU A 281 -16.61 3.57 -16.72
C GLU A 281 -17.67 4.53 -16.16
N SER A 282 -18.82 4.68 -16.81
CA SER A 282 -19.87 5.59 -16.34
C SER A 282 -20.55 5.10 -15.06
N ASP A 283 -20.71 3.79 -14.90
CA ASP A 283 -21.22 3.20 -13.68
C ASP A 283 -20.16 3.24 -12.58
N ARG A 284 -18.91 2.91 -12.90
CA ARG A 284 -17.78 2.98 -11.95
C ARG A 284 -17.66 4.37 -11.33
N LEU A 285 -17.72 5.42 -12.14
CA LEU A 285 -17.64 6.79 -11.65
C LEU A 285 -18.84 7.17 -10.79
N ALA A 286 -20.05 6.68 -11.12
CA ALA A 286 -21.21 6.88 -10.28
C ALA A 286 -21.10 6.20 -8.92
N ILE A 287 -20.55 4.97 -8.85
CA ILE A 287 -20.30 4.29 -7.59
C ILE A 287 -19.29 5.07 -6.74
N ILE A 288 -18.21 5.59 -7.33
CA ILE A 288 -17.26 6.47 -6.62
C ILE A 288 -17.99 7.69 -6.04
N GLU A 289 -18.82 8.37 -6.86
CA GLU A 289 -19.62 9.50 -6.38
C GLU A 289 -20.53 9.10 -5.21
N GLY A 290 -21.20 7.95 -5.31
CA GLY A 290 -22.09 7.45 -4.26
C GLY A 290 -21.39 7.12 -2.94
N VAL A 291 -20.13 6.68 -2.98
CA VAL A 291 -19.29 6.48 -1.77
C VAL A 291 -18.89 7.82 -1.18
N VAL A 292 -18.50 8.78 -2.01
CA VAL A 292 -18.04 10.10 -1.58
C VAL A 292 -19.18 10.94 -0.99
N ASP A 293 -20.34 10.97 -1.63
CA ASP A 293 -21.49 11.78 -1.18
C ASP A 293 -22.29 11.12 -0.05
N GLY A 294 -21.99 9.85 0.29
CA GLY A 294 -22.63 9.10 1.38
C GLY A 294 -23.96 8.45 1.00
N THR A 295 -24.29 8.35 -0.27
CA THR A 295 -25.42 7.56 -0.75
C THR A 295 -25.19 6.07 -0.47
N ILE A 296 -23.95 5.59 -0.67
CA ILE A 296 -23.51 4.24 -0.28
C ILE A 296 -23.12 4.24 1.19
N ASP A 297 -23.69 3.33 1.96
CA ASP A 297 -23.59 3.29 3.41
C ASP A 297 -22.35 2.55 3.91
N CYS A 298 -21.94 1.47 3.24
CA CYS A 298 -20.76 0.68 3.61
C CYS A 298 -20.07 0.04 2.40
N ILE A 299 -18.83 -0.38 2.64
CA ILE A 299 -18.01 -1.14 1.70
C ILE A 299 -17.84 -2.54 2.26
N ILE A 300 -18.21 -3.54 1.46
CA ILE A 300 -18.09 -4.98 1.73
C ILE A 300 -17.14 -5.62 0.72
N THR A 301 -16.87 -6.90 0.83
CA THR A 301 -16.00 -7.57 -0.12
C THR A 301 -16.74 -8.39 -1.18
N ASP A 302 -17.89 -8.92 -0.84
CA ASP A 302 -18.52 -10.02 -1.57
C ASP A 302 -17.49 -11.14 -1.83
N HIS A 303 -16.76 -11.49 -0.76
CA HIS A 303 -15.73 -12.53 -0.82
C HIS A 303 -16.36 -13.86 -1.22
N ALA A 304 -16.20 -14.22 -2.50
CA ALA A 304 -16.84 -15.37 -3.13
C ALA A 304 -15.79 -16.34 -3.70
N PRO A 305 -15.23 -17.22 -2.87
CA PRO A 305 -14.17 -18.15 -3.25
C PRO A 305 -14.64 -19.21 -4.26
N HIS A 306 -13.77 -19.50 -5.23
CA HIS A 306 -13.89 -20.58 -6.21
C HIS A 306 -12.54 -21.23 -6.44
N SER A 307 -12.54 -22.54 -6.72
CA SER A 307 -11.32 -23.27 -6.99
C SER A 307 -10.70 -22.82 -8.33
N GLU A 308 -9.40 -23.04 -8.49
CA GLU A 308 -8.69 -22.75 -9.74
C GLU A 308 -9.27 -23.55 -10.91
N GLU A 309 -9.66 -24.79 -10.66
CA GLU A 309 -10.30 -25.64 -11.66
C GLU A 309 -11.63 -25.04 -12.16
N GLU A 310 -12.49 -24.56 -11.25
CA GLU A 310 -13.76 -23.93 -11.60
C GLU A 310 -13.56 -22.62 -12.39
N LYS A 311 -12.48 -21.89 -12.13
CA LYS A 311 -12.12 -20.64 -12.84
C LYS A 311 -11.31 -20.87 -14.11
N SER A 312 -11.05 -22.11 -14.52
CA SER A 312 -10.17 -22.42 -15.66
C SER A 312 -10.77 -22.11 -17.04
N VAL A 313 -12.10 -22.11 -17.18
CA VAL A 313 -12.80 -21.90 -18.47
C VAL A 313 -13.70 -20.68 -18.39
N PHE A 314 -13.35 -19.62 -19.10
CA PHE A 314 -14.02 -18.31 -19.04
C PHE A 314 -15.55 -18.38 -19.17
N GLU A 315 -16.08 -19.07 -20.16
CA GLU A 315 -17.52 -19.13 -20.43
C GLU A 315 -18.31 -19.95 -19.40
N LYS A 316 -17.65 -20.88 -18.71
CA LYS A 316 -18.28 -21.83 -17.77
C LYS A 316 -18.00 -21.51 -16.31
N ALA A 317 -17.03 -20.63 -16.07
CA ALA A 317 -16.60 -20.29 -14.70
C ALA A 317 -17.78 -19.73 -13.88
N PRO A 318 -17.92 -20.14 -12.62
CA PRO A 318 -18.86 -19.48 -11.71
C PRO A 318 -18.44 -18.05 -11.45
N ASN A 319 -19.41 -17.18 -11.15
CA ASN A 319 -19.18 -15.79 -10.80
C ASN A 319 -18.70 -15.68 -9.35
N GLY A 320 -17.78 -14.76 -9.09
CA GLY A 320 -17.24 -14.46 -7.78
C GLY A 320 -15.73 -14.29 -7.75
N VAL A 321 -15.25 -13.50 -6.80
CA VAL A 321 -13.83 -13.22 -6.53
C VAL A 321 -13.59 -13.15 -5.03
N ILE A 322 -12.36 -13.41 -4.60
CA ILE A 322 -11.97 -13.19 -3.21
C ILE A 322 -11.61 -11.72 -2.99
N GLY A 323 -11.99 -11.14 -1.85
CA GLY A 323 -11.85 -9.71 -1.59
C GLY A 323 -11.29 -9.34 -0.21
N LEU A 324 -11.40 -10.20 0.81
CA LEU A 324 -11.09 -9.85 2.20
C LEU A 324 -9.68 -9.26 2.38
N GLU A 325 -8.65 -9.90 1.84
CA GLU A 325 -7.24 -9.49 2.03
C GLU A 325 -6.81 -8.29 1.18
N THR A 326 -7.67 -7.80 0.29
CA THR A 326 -7.36 -6.68 -0.61
C THR A 326 -8.27 -5.47 -0.43
N SER A 327 -9.43 -5.63 0.21
CA SER A 327 -10.49 -4.63 0.30
C SER A 327 -10.02 -3.32 0.95
N PHE A 328 -9.31 -3.40 2.07
CA PHE A 328 -8.78 -2.21 2.75
C PHE A 328 -7.79 -1.44 1.88
N ALA A 329 -6.80 -2.12 1.31
CA ALA A 329 -5.80 -1.51 0.44
C ALA A 329 -6.42 -0.90 -0.84
N ALA A 330 -7.38 -1.61 -1.46
CA ALA A 330 -8.10 -1.10 -2.63
C ALA A 330 -8.89 0.17 -2.30
N THR A 331 -9.56 0.20 -1.14
CA THR A 331 -10.31 1.37 -0.66
C THR A 331 -9.40 2.54 -0.34
N LEU A 332 -8.26 2.31 0.34
CA LEU A 332 -7.26 3.36 0.58
C LEU A 332 -6.71 3.92 -0.73
N THR A 333 -6.34 3.05 -1.66
CA THR A 333 -5.79 3.45 -2.96
C THR A 333 -6.79 4.28 -3.75
N ALA A 334 -8.09 3.91 -3.75
CA ALA A 334 -9.12 4.61 -4.50
C ALA A 334 -9.55 5.94 -3.88
N PHE A 335 -9.61 6.05 -2.55
CA PHE A 335 -10.25 7.19 -1.89
C PHE A 335 -9.32 8.01 -0.99
N TYR A 336 -8.48 7.37 -0.18
CA TYR A 336 -7.61 8.06 0.77
C TYR A 336 -6.40 8.68 0.07
N HIS A 337 -5.68 7.89 -0.71
CA HIS A 337 -4.47 8.36 -1.42
C HIS A 337 -4.77 9.27 -2.60
N THR A 338 -6.00 9.32 -3.06
CA THR A 338 -6.48 10.32 -4.05
C THR A 338 -7.00 11.59 -3.40
N GLY A 339 -7.12 11.63 -2.06
CA GLY A 339 -7.67 12.76 -1.33
C GLY A 339 -9.20 12.93 -1.42
N LEU A 340 -9.92 11.93 -1.95
CA LEU A 340 -11.38 11.96 -2.06
C LEU A 340 -12.07 11.80 -0.71
N LEU A 341 -11.52 10.98 0.19
CA LEU A 341 -12.07 10.77 1.53
C LEU A 341 -10.96 10.78 2.59
N PRO A 342 -11.22 11.33 3.78
CA PRO A 342 -10.34 11.19 4.92
C PRO A 342 -10.44 9.77 5.51
N LEU A 343 -9.41 9.35 6.26
CA LEU A 343 -9.34 8.00 6.84
C LEU A 343 -10.53 7.69 7.75
N GLN A 344 -11.00 8.66 8.55
CA GLN A 344 -12.16 8.52 9.42
C GLN A 344 -13.43 8.08 8.67
N ARG A 345 -13.60 8.57 7.44
CA ARG A 345 -14.73 8.18 6.59
C ARG A 345 -14.59 6.75 6.10
N ILE A 346 -13.37 6.30 5.79
CA ILE A 346 -13.08 4.91 5.40
C ILE A 346 -13.35 3.97 6.58
N VAL A 347 -12.89 4.32 7.78
CA VAL A 347 -13.21 3.58 9.01
C VAL A 347 -14.72 3.49 9.23
N ALA A 348 -15.46 4.56 8.99
CA ALA A 348 -16.91 4.53 9.06
C ALA A 348 -17.52 3.53 8.06
N LEU A 349 -17.09 3.56 6.81
CA LEU A 349 -17.61 2.71 5.72
C LEU A 349 -17.28 1.22 5.89
N MET A 350 -16.16 0.89 6.51
CA MET A 350 -15.67 -0.49 6.60
C MET A 350 -15.74 -1.09 8.02
N SER A 351 -16.09 -0.32 9.04
CA SER A 351 -16.18 -0.81 10.43
C SER A 351 -17.51 -0.45 11.08
N SER A 352 -17.74 0.84 11.38
CA SER A 352 -18.88 1.24 12.21
C SER A 352 -20.23 1.21 11.49
N ASN A 353 -20.29 1.57 10.21
CA ASN A 353 -21.54 1.55 9.44
C ASN A 353 -22.07 0.13 9.21
N PRO A 354 -21.26 -0.86 8.71
CA PRO A 354 -21.77 -2.21 8.54
C PRO A 354 -22.25 -2.82 9.86
N ARG A 355 -21.56 -2.57 10.98
CA ARG A 355 -22.04 -3.01 12.30
C ARG A 355 -23.40 -2.39 12.69
N ARG A 356 -23.59 -1.09 12.41
CA ARG A 356 -24.88 -0.42 12.67
C ARG A 356 -26.00 -0.94 11.78
N ILE A 357 -25.71 -1.19 10.50
CA ILE A 357 -26.68 -1.74 9.54
C ILE A 357 -27.17 -3.11 10.00
N ALA A 358 -26.24 -3.99 10.32
CA ALA A 358 -26.51 -5.36 10.75
C ALA A 358 -26.87 -5.48 12.26
N LYS A 359 -26.92 -4.38 13.00
CA LYS A 359 -27.18 -4.35 14.46
C LYS A 359 -26.20 -5.24 15.26
N LEU A 360 -24.94 -5.27 14.85
CA LEU A 360 -23.87 -6.00 15.54
C LEU A 360 -23.26 -5.18 16.68
N PRO A 361 -22.59 -5.83 17.64
CA PRO A 361 -21.85 -5.13 18.69
C PRO A 361 -20.84 -4.14 18.10
N PRO A 362 -20.75 -2.92 18.63
CA PRO A 362 -19.79 -1.93 18.13
C PRO A 362 -18.35 -2.35 18.45
N ALA A 363 -17.43 -2.04 17.54
CA ALA A 363 -16.01 -2.04 17.81
C ALA A 363 -15.57 -0.59 18.06
N ALA A 364 -14.81 -0.36 19.13
CA ALA A 364 -14.28 0.97 19.46
C ALA A 364 -12.96 0.83 20.22
N ILE A 365 -12.01 1.71 19.90
CA ILE A 365 -10.73 1.78 20.64
C ILE A 365 -10.92 2.73 21.83
N LYS A 366 -11.57 2.21 22.90
CA LYS A 366 -11.88 2.99 24.11
C LYS A 366 -11.82 2.08 25.34
N PRO A 367 -11.45 2.64 26.51
CA PRO A 367 -11.45 1.88 27.74
C PRO A 367 -12.81 1.20 28.00
N GLY A 368 -12.75 -0.07 28.42
CA GLY A 368 -13.92 -0.91 28.72
C GLY A 368 -14.50 -1.67 27.52
N PHE A 369 -14.03 -1.43 26.29
CA PHE A 369 -14.44 -2.21 25.12
C PHE A 369 -13.57 -3.44 24.93
N PRO A 370 -14.15 -4.56 24.43
CA PRO A 370 -13.33 -5.68 23.95
C PRO A 370 -12.36 -5.21 22.86
N ALA A 371 -11.12 -5.67 22.91
CA ALA A 371 -10.15 -5.35 21.90
C ALA A 371 -10.55 -6.01 20.57
N ARG A 372 -10.89 -5.18 19.61
CA ARG A 372 -11.21 -5.51 18.22
C ARG A 372 -10.54 -4.44 17.38
N ILE A 373 -9.28 -4.69 16.97
CA ILE A 373 -8.40 -3.66 16.42
C ILE A 373 -7.72 -4.17 15.15
N ALA A 374 -7.74 -3.36 14.10
CA ALA A 374 -6.90 -3.54 12.92
C ALA A 374 -5.76 -2.51 12.96
N ILE A 375 -4.53 -2.95 12.75
CA ILE A 375 -3.32 -2.09 12.72
C ILE A 375 -2.71 -2.18 11.33
N ALA A 376 -2.50 -1.04 10.70
CA ALA A 376 -2.07 -0.94 9.31
C ALA A 376 -0.91 0.05 9.13
N ASP A 377 -0.07 -0.23 8.15
CA ASP A 377 0.77 0.78 7.50
C ASP A 377 0.01 1.34 6.30
N LEU A 378 -0.45 2.60 6.43
CA LEU A 378 -1.25 3.26 5.39
C LEU A 378 -0.46 3.55 4.11
N ASN A 379 0.86 3.63 4.19
CA ASN A 379 1.73 4.05 3.10
C ASN A 379 2.47 2.89 2.42
N ARG A 380 2.41 1.69 2.99
CA ARG A 380 3.10 0.52 2.47
C ARG A 380 2.61 0.16 1.07
N GLU A 381 3.50 0.20 0.09
CA GLU A 381 3.24 -0.27 -1.26
C GLU A 381 3.57 -1.77 -1.35
N TRP A 382 2.67 -2.53 -1.96
CA TRP A 382 2.85 -3.97 -2.15
C TRP A 382 2.13 -4.47 -3.40
N TYR A 383 2.68 -5.52 -4.02
CA TYR A 383 2.02 -6.19 -5.14
C TYR A 383 1.13 -7.30 -4.63
N VAL A 384 -0.09 -7.36 -5.17
CA VAL A 384 -1.06 -8.40 -4.80
C VAL A 384 -0.60 -9.75 -5.36
N ASP A 385 -0.26 -10.65 -4.46
CA ASP A 385 0.10 -12.03 -4.75
C ASP A 385 -0.87 -12.98 -4.04
N PRO A 386 -1.89 -13.52 -4.75
CA PRO A 386 -2.88 -14.41 -4.14
C PRO A 386 -2.29 -15.71 -3.59
N SER A 387 -1.10 -16.14 -4.04
CA SER A 387 -0.45 -17.34 -3.51
C SER A 387 -0.13 -17.22 -2.01
N LYS A 388 0.08 -15.99 -1.55
CA LYS A 388 0.36 -15.65 -0.14
C LYS A 388 -0.89 -15.44 0.72
N PHE A 389 -2.07 -15.44 0.14
CA PHE A 389 -3.31 -15.19 0.87
C PHE A 389 -3.67 -16.36 1.80
N ARG A 390 -4.31 -16.03 2.90
CA ARG A 390 -4.83 -17.00 3.89
C ARG A 390 -6.08 -17.73 3.39
N SER A 391 -6.86 -17.09 2.49
CA SER A 391 -7.95 -17.74 1.80
C SER A 391 -7.48 -19.02 1.09
N LYS A 392 -8.29 -20.06 1.13
CA LYS A 392 -8.02 -21.31 0.42
C LYS A 392 -8.02 -21.10 -1.09
N SER A 393 -8.97 -20.33 -1.59
CA SER A 393 -9.06 -19.96 -3.01
C SER A 393 -8.14 -18.79 -3.38
N LYS A 394 -7.79 -18.71 -4.68
CA LYS A 394 -6.83 -17.72 -5.19
C LYS A 394 -7.40 -16.84 -6.32
N ASN A 395 -8.72 -16.89 -6.54
CA ASN A 395 -9.45 -16.19 -7.60
C ASN A 395 -9.59 -14.67 -7.33
N SER A 396 -8.47 -13.95 -7.29
CA SER A 396 -8.42 -12.49 -7.07
C SER A 396 -8.31 -11.73 -8.39
N LEU A 397 -9.17 -10.70 -8.55
CA LEU A 397 -9.09 -9.79 -9.69
C LEU A 397 -7.92 -8.78 -9.59
N PHE A 398 -7.31 -8.66 -8.42
CA PHE A 398 -6.22 -7.72 -8.17
C PHE A 398 -4.83 -8.32 -8.33
N LYS A 399 -4.70 -9.59 -8.72
CA LYS A 399 -3.42 -10.27 -8.91
C LYS A 399 -2.42 -9.42 -9.70
N GLY A 400 -1.22 -9.21 -9.14
CA GLY A 400 -0.14 -8.44 -9.75
C GLY A 400 -0.32 -6.91 -9.74
N ARG A 401 -1.41 -6.38 -9.18
CA ARG A 401 -1.60 -4.93 -9.04
C ARG A 401 -0.83 -4.39 -7.85
N LEU A 402 -0.24 -3.21 -8.03
CA LEU A 402 0.32 -2.44 -6.93
C LEU A 402 -0.81 -1.80 -6.13
N MET A 403 -0.81 -2.01 -4.82
CA MET A 403 -1.72 -1.36 -3.88
C MET A 403 -0.93 -0.60 -2.82
N LYS A 404 -1.57 0.39 -2.21
CA LYS A 404 -0.99 1.18 -1.13
C LYS A 404 -1.85 1.08 0.12
N GLY A 405 -1.17 0.80 1.24
CA GLY A 405 -1.79 0.47 2.52
C GLY A 405 -1.87 -1.05 2.74
N LYS A 406 -1.44 -1.52 3.91
CA LYS A 406 -1.44 -2.95 4.25
C LYS A 406 -1.81 -3.14 5.72
N ILE A 407 -2.69 -4.09 5.99
CA ILE A 407 -2.93 -4.57 7.36
C ILE A 407 -1.71 -5.37 7.80
N LEU A 408 -1.15 -5.02 8.95
CA LEU A 408 0.02 -5.68 9.51
C LEU A 408 -0.31 -6.49 10.76
N MET A 409 -1.32 -6.09 11.52
CA MET A 409 -1.82 -6.87 12.65
C MET A 409 -3.33 -6.75 12.76
N THR A 410 -3.97 -7.81 13.27
CA THR A 410 -5.36 -7.80 13.70
C THR A 410 -5.43 -8.41 15.10
N VAL A 411 -6.00 -7.63 16.03
CA VAL A 411 -6.10 -8.00 17.45
C VAL A 411 -7.55 -8.29 17.78
N SER A 412 -7.78 -9.40 18.47
CA SER A 412 -9.10 -9.83 18.93
C SER A 412 -9.01 -10.40 20.35
N GLY A 413 -9.58 -9.69 21.29
CA GLY A 413 -9.42 -10.00 22.71
C GLY A 413 -7.95 -9.83 23.15
N ASP A 414 -7.42 -10.87 23.76
CA ASP A 414 -6.02 -10.96 24.23
C ASP A 414 -5.08 -11.56 23.18
N ARG A 415 -5.53 -11.78 21.94
CA ARG A 415 -4.74 -12.46 20.90
C ARG A 415 -4.53 -11.57 19.68
N ILE A 416 -3.32 -11.64 19.14
CA ILE A 416 -3.04 -11.24 17.76
C ILE A 416 -3.49 -12.39 16.86
N ILE A 417 -4.61 -12.22 16.15
CA ILE A 417 -5.20 -13.25 15.27
C ILE A 417 -4.63 -13.22 13.84
N TYR A 418 -3.95 -12.14 13.50
CA TYR A 418 -3.12 -12.02 12.31
C TYR A 418 -1.91 -11.14 12.59
N ARG A 419 -0.76 -11.59 12.16
CA ARG A 419 0.49 -10.83 12.12
C ARG A 419 1.10 -11.05 10.74
N ASP A 420 1.41 -9.96 10.04
CA ASP A 420 2.07 -10.03 8.74
C ASP A 420 3.52 -10.49 8.93
N ASP A 421 3.96 -11.41 8.07
CA ASP A 421 5.32 -11.96 8.15
C ASP A 421 6.40 -10.87 7.96
N ASP A 422 6.03 -9.76 7.31
CA ASP A 422 6.91 -8.61 7.10
C ASP A 422 6.88 -7.59 8.27
N LEU A 423 6.09 -7.78 9.32
CA LEU A 423 6.00 -6.82 10.43
C LEU A 423 7.31 -6.77 11.24
N ASP A 424 7.96 -7.91 11.40
CA ASP A 424 9.22 -8.05 12.16
C ASP A 424 10.44 -7.68 11.30
N THR A 425 10.28 -7.48 10.01
CA THR A 425 11.31 -6.90 9.15
C THR A 425 11.22 -5.39 9.24
N ALA A 426 12.03 -4.80 10.13
CA ALA A 426 12.16 -3.35 10.25
C ALA A 426 12.40 -2.75 8.85
N THR A 427 11.52 -1.82 8.43
CA THR A 427 11.76 -1.04 7.22
C THR A 427 12.64 0.14 7.61
N ASN A 428 13.85 0.17 7.10
CA ASN A 428 14.76 1.29 7.30
C ASN A 428 14.82 2.19 6.06
N THR A 429 15.57 3.29 6.12
CA THR A 429 15.70 4.21 4.98
C THR A 429 16.44 3.57 3.79
N ALA A 430 17.32 2.60 4.00
CA ALA A 430 17.91 1.82 2.89
C ALA A 430 16.85 1.06 2.11
N ASP A 431 15.83 0.51 2.79
CA ASP A 431 14.71 -0.18 2.14
C ASP A 431 13.89 0.75 1.24
N GLN A 432 13.78 2.04 1.57
CA GLN A 432 13.08 3.02 0.73
C GLN A 432 13.82 3.21 -0.61
N LEU A 433 15.15 3.30 -0.57
CA LEU A 433 15.97 3.37 -1.78
C LEU A 433 15.86 2.08 -2.59
N ILE A 434 16.02 0.93 -1.95
CA ILE A 434 15.98 -0.39 -2.60
C ILE A 434 14.60 -0.66 -3.21
N SER A 435 13.51 -0.32 -2.53
CA SER A 435 12.15 -0.43 -3.08
C SER A 435 11.98 0.34 -4.38
N LYS A 436 12.58 1.54 -4.49
CA LYS A 436 12.55 2.33 -5.73
C LYS A 436 13.40 1.68 -6.83
N ILE A 437 14.57 1.11 -6.48
CA ILE A 437 15.43 0.36 -7.41
C ILE A 437 14.66 -0.84 -7.98
N VAL A 438 14.04 -1.63 -7.14
CA VAL A 438 13.23 -2.80 -7.54
C VAL A 438 12.06 -2.38 -8.43
N LYS A 439 11.31 -1.35 -8.03
CA LYS A 439 10.15 -0.83 -8.78
C LYS A 439 10.52 -0.34 -10.18
N MET A 440 11.67 0.35 -10.31
CA MET A 440 12.11 0.93 -11.59
C MET A 440 13.00 -0.02 -12.40
N GLY A 441 13.43 -1.16 -11.83
CA GLY A 441 14.43 -2.04 -12.43
C GLY A 441 15.72 -1.27 -12.74
N ASN A 442 16.11 -0.33 -11.88
CA ASN A 442 17.18 0.61 -12.18
C ASN A 442 18.06 0.92 -10.95
N PRO A 443 19.31 0.43 -10.90
CA PRO A 443 20.22 0.68 -9.78
C PRO A 443 21.09 1.94 -10.00
N THR A 444 20.65 2.92 -10.79
CA THR A 444 21.47 4.11 -11.08
C THR A 444 21.05 5.32 -10.25
N VAL A 445 22.00 6.24 -10.05
CA VAL A 445 21.79 7.53 -9.38
C VAL A 445 22.26 8.64 -10.29
N ALA A 446 21.41 9.64 -10.51
CA ALA A 446 21.79 10.83 -11.25
C ALA A 446 22.48 11.84 -10.32
N GLY A 447 23.78 12.04 -10.55
CA GLY A 447 24.55 13.06 -9.83
C GLY A 447 24.21 14.45 -10.35
N LEU A 448 23.92 15.36 -9.44
CA LEU A 448 23.66 16.78 -9.73
C LEU A 448 24.82 17.64 -9.23
N ASP A 449 25.88 17.70 -10.04
CA ASP A 449 27.13 18.44 -9.79
C ASP A 449 27.22 19.65 -10.77
N PRO A 450 26.31 20.65 -10.68
CA PRO A 450 26.10 21.65 -11.72
C PRO A 450 27.26 22.66 -11.80
N LYS A 451 28.05 22.57 -12.85
CA LYS A 451 28.98 23.63 -13.25
C LYS A 451 28.31 24.54 -14.27
N LEU A 452 28.58 25.83 -14.26
CA LEU A 452 28.00 26.76 -15.23
C LEU A 452 28.31 26.36 -16.68
N ASP A 453 29.50 25.74 -16.92
CA ASP A 453 29.87 25.22 -18.24
C ASP A 453 29.00 24.03 -18.70
N PHE A 454 28.28 23.37 -17.80
CA PHE A 454 27.39 22.26 -18.14
C PHE A 454 25.98 22.75 -18.51
N ILE A 455 25.64 23.96 -18.11
CA ILE A 455 24.33 24.55 -18.29
C ILE A 455 24.20 25.14 -19.69
N PRO A 456 23.10 24.87 -20.42
CA PRO A 456 22.79 25.50 -21.71
C PRO A 456 22.90 27.02 -21.70
N GLU A 457 23.35 27.59 -22.82
CA GLU A 457 23.59 29.05 -22.90
C GLU A 457 22.32 29.85 -22.71
N TYR A 458 21.17 29.37 -23.24
CA TYR A 458 19.90 30.10 -23.11
C TYR A 458 19.46 30.26 -21.63
N ILE A 459 19.67 29.25 -20.77
CA ILE A 459 19.38 29.34 -19.31
C ILE A 459 20.30 30.34 -18.64
N LYS A 460 21.59 30.36 -19.05
CA LYS A 460 22.56 31.36 -18.50
C LYS A 460 22.24 32.76 -18.97
N HIS A 461 21.83 32.96 -20.22
CA HIS A 461 21.41 34.25 -20.75
C HIS A 461 20.19 34.77 -19.98
N GLU A 462 19.17 33.97 -19.79
CA GLU A 462 17.97 34.31 -19.00
C GLU A 462 18.35 34.68 -17.55
N ALA A 463 19.24 33.93 -16.92
CA ALA A 463 19.70 34.19 -15.57
C ALA A 463 20.42 35.55 -15.45
N VAL A 464 21.27 35.85 -16.45
CA VAL A 464 22.03 37.14 -16.49
C VAL A 464 21.06 38.30 -16.79
N GLU A 465 20.11 38.13 -17.66
CA GLU A 465 19.09 39.13 -17.96
C GLU A 465 18.27 39.51 -16.71
N LYS A 466 17.86 38.50 -15.93
CA LYS A 466 17.07 38.71 -14.72
C LYS A 466 17.84 39.22 -13.52
N HIS A 467 19.10 38.85 -13.37
CA HIS A 467 19.86 39.08 -12.12
C HIS A 467 21.26 39.70 -12.32
N GLY A 468 21.61 40.09 -13.56
CA GLY A 468 22.95 40.55 -13.89
C GLY A 468 24.01 39.43 -13.74
N ARG A 469 25.28 39.77 -13.87
CA ARG A 469 26.40 38.82 -13.69
C ARG A 469 26.73 38.69 -12.20
N THR A 470 25.93 37.94 -11.47
CA THR A 470 26.00 37.82 -10.00
C THR A 470 25.92 36.33 -9.55
N LEU A 471 26.28 36.06 -8.30
CA LEU A 471 26.09 34.73 -7.70
C LEU A 471 24.61 34.32 -7.69
N LYS A 472 23.68 35.27 -7.64
CA LYS A 472 22.25 35.02 -7.75
C LYS A 472 21.85 34.49 -9.13
N ALA A 473 22.45 35.05 -10.20
CA ALA A 473 22.24 34.56 -11.55
C ALA A 473 22.75 33.12 -11.70
N ALA A 474 23.94 32.82 -11.16
CA ALA A 474 24.48 31.46 -11.16
C ALA A 474 23.54 30.46 -10.46
N ALA A 475 23.07 30.80 -9.26
CA ALA A 475 22.11 29.97 -8.51
C ALA A 475 20.78 29.82 -9.22
N TYR A 476 20.28 30.83 -9.92
CA TYR A 476 19.10 30.79 -10.76
C TYR A 476 19.27 29.77 -11.90
N ALA A 477 20.39 29.87 -12.62
CA ALA A 477 20.69 28.97 -13.72
C ALA A 477 20.81 27.49 -13.26
N ILE A 478 21.48 27.24 -12.14
CA ILE A 478 21.62 25.92 -11.50
C ILE A 478 20.25 25.34 -11.15
N TRP A 479 19.40 26.14 -10.52
CA TRP A 479 18.07 25.70 -10.13
C TRP A 479 17.21 25.29 -11.34
N HIS A 480 17.17 26.08 -12.40
CA HIS A 480 16.39 25.78 -13.60
C HIS A 480 16.91 24.55 -14.33
N PHE A 481 18.21 24.44 -14.46
CA PHE A 481 18.87 23.25 -15.06
C PHE A 481 18.54 21.97 -14.29
N ASN A 482 18.68 21.98 -12.96
CA ASN A 482 18.37 20.81 -12.13
C ASN A 482 16.88 20.46 -12.16
N LYS A 483 16.01 21.46 -12.20
CA LYS A 483 14.56 21.24 -12.24
C LYS A 483 14.14 20.44 -13.48
N GLU A 484 14.63 20.85 -14.66
CA GLU A 484 14.32 20.16 -15.91
C GLU A 484 14.95 18.75 -15.96
N LEU A 485 16.17 18.56 -15.44
CA LEU A 485 16.77 17.23 -15.29
C LEU A 485 15.93 16.33 -14.37
N ILE A 486 15.46 16.83 -13.22
CA ILE A 486 14.60 16.06 -12.31
C ILE A 486 13.30 15.68 -13.00
N ASP A 487 12.65 16.63 -13.72
CA ASP A 487 11.41 16.36 -14.45
C ASP A 487 11.60 15.26 -15.52
N ALA A 488 12.73 15.21 -16.19
CA ALA A 488 13.04 14.21 -17.23
C ALA A 488 13.45 12.84 -16.66
N LEU A 489 13.89 12.76 -15.40
CA LEU A 489 14.49 11.56 -14.82
C LEU A 489 13.65 10.88 -13.76
N CYS A 490 12.69 11.56 -13.13
CA CYS A 490 12.02 11.11 -11.90
C CYS A 490 11.21 9.80 -12.05
N ASP A 491 10.82 9.42 -13.25
CA ASP A 491 10.09 8.19 -13.54
C ASP A 491 10.99 7.00 -13.94
N ILE A 492 12.29 7.24 -14.14
CA ILE A 492 13.23 6.21 -14.59
C ILE A 492 14.46 6.03 -13.67
N VAL A 493 14.80 7.02 -12.85
CA VAL A 493 15.96 6.99 -11.94
C VAL A 493 15.47 7.07 -10.49
N PRO A 494 15.81 6.10 -9.62
CA PRO A 494 15.28 6.04 -8.25
C PRO A 494 15.77 7.17 -7.34
N ALA A 495 16.98 7.71 -7.62
CA ALA A 495 17.63 8.67 -6.74
C ALA A 495 18.41 9.75 -7.48
N VAL A 496 18.53 10.91 -6.85
CA VAL A 496 19.48 11.95 -7.24
C VAL A 496 20.52 12.18 -6.15
N LYS A 497 21.71 12.63 -6.55
CA LYS A 497 22.82 12.93 -5.63
C LYS A 497 23.38 14.34 -5.89
N PRO A 498 22.78 15.39 -5.31
CA PRO A 498 23.37 16.74 -5.36
C PRO A 498 24.68 16.79 -4.56
N GLN A 499 25.73 17.33 -5.19
CA GLN A 499 27.03 17.52 -4.55
C GLN A 499 27.10 18.95 -3.96
N ALA A 500 27.09 19.04 -2.64
CA ALA A 500 26.98 20.31 -1.88
C ALA A 500 27.98 21.39 -2.32
N ALA A 501 29.24 21.01 -2.59
CA ALA A 501 30.31 21.95 -2.96
C ALA A 501 29.99 22.80 -4.20
N TYR A 502 29.28 22.24 -5.19
CA TYR A 502 28.91 22.96 -6.41
C TYR A 502 27.81 24.00 -6.21
N TYR A 503 27.16 23.99 -5.08
CA TYR A 503 26.17 24.98 -4.66
C TYR A 503 26.80 25.98 -3.67
N GLU A 504 27.51 25.46 -2.67
CA GLU A 504 28.16 26.26 -1.64
C GLU A 504 29.12 27.31 -2.20
N MET A 505 29.81 27.02 -3.32
CA MET A 505 30.70 27.99 -4.00
C MET A 505 29.98 29.25 -4.48
N TYR A 506 28.65 29.26 -4.55
CA TYR A 506 27.83 30.46 -4.88
C TYR A 506 27.20 31.09 -3.65
N GLY A 507 27.72 30.79 -2.43
CA GLY A 507 27.27 31.38 -1.16
C GLY A 507 25.83 31.03 -0.86
N HIS A 508 25.15 31.89 -0.09
CA HIS A 508 23.76 31.62 0.35
C HIS A 508 22.76 31.47 -0.81
N TYR A 509 22.98 32.06 -1.97
CA TYR A 509 22.13 31.88 -3.14
C TYR A 509 22.26 30.44 -3.68
N GLY A 510 23.47 29.89 -3.71
CA GLY A 510 23.69 28.52 -4.13
C GLY A 510 23.12 27.51 -3.11
N VAL A 511 23.30 27.78 -1.81
CA VAL A 511 22.69 26.97 -0.75
C VAL A 511 21.16 26.95 -0.86
N LYS A 512 20.54 28.08 -1.22
CA LYS A 512 19.09 28.15 -1.49
C LYS A 512 18.69 27.36 -2.74
N ALA A 513 19.56 27.32 -3.76
CA ALA A 513 19.31 26.46 -4.93
C ALA A 513 19.41 24.97 -4.57
N LEU A 514 20.35 24.59 -3.67
CA LEU A 514 20.45 23.22 -3.14
C LEU A 514 19.18 22.81 -2.39
N GLU A 515 18.70 23.64 -1.45
CA GLU A 515 17.46 23.44 -0.71
C GLU A 515 16.28 23.19 -1.67
N LYS A 516 16.11 24.06 -2.67
CA LYS A 516 15.07 23.92 -3.69
C LYS A 516 15.21 22.63 -4.51
N THR A 517 16.45 22.26 -4.87
CA THR A 517 16.72 21.04 -5.64
C THR A 517 16.32 19.79 -4.87
N ILE A 518 16.67 19.73 -3.57
CA ILE A 518 16.31 18.61 -2.68
C ILE A 518 14.78 18.53 -2.54
N ALA A 519 14.14 19.64 -2.15
CA ALA A 519 12.68 19.68 -1.96
C ALA A 519 11.93 19.29 -3.24
N TYR A 520 12.39 19.73 -4.41
CA TYR A 520 11.77 19.40 -5.69
C TYR A 520 11.93 17.92 -6.06
N ALA A 521 13.14 17.36 -5.91
CA ALA A 521 13.37 15.95 -6.17
C ALA A 521 12.50 15.06 -5.27
N LYS A 522 12.37 15.39 -3.99
CA LYS A 522 11.46 14.71 -3.06
C LYS A 522 10.00 14.84 -3.46
N SER A 523 9.56 16.02 -3.90
CA SER A 523 8.18 16.23 -4.38
C SER A 523 7.84 15.38 -5.63
N LYS A 524 8.86 14.96 -6.39
CA LYS A 524 8.76 14.04 -7.53
C LYS A 524 8.93 12.58 -7.13
N GLY A 525 9.04 12.29 -5.84
CA GLY A 525 9.17 10.93 -5.32
C GLY A 525 10.56 10.31 -5.47
N MET A 526 11.59 11.08 -5.79
CA MET A 526 12.97 10.58 -5.87
C MET A 526 13.61 10.49 -4.48
N PHE A 527 14.49 9.50 -4.29
CA PHE A 527 15.35 9.43 -3.12
C PHE A 527 16.52 10.42 -3.26
N VAL A 528 16.86 11.15 -2.20
CA VAL A 528 17.90 12.18 -2.26
C VAL A 528 19.10 11.84 -1.40
N ILE A 529 20.25 11.62 -2.03
CA ILE A 529 21.53 11.41 -1.37
C ILE A 529 22.31 12.74 -1.39
N LEU A 530 22.39 13.44 -0.28
CA LEU A 530 23.22 14.65 -0.22
C LEU A 530 24.70 14.30 -0.11
N ASP A 531 25.47 14.65 -1.13
CA ASP A 531 26.91 14.38 -1.15
C ASP A 531 27.68 15.54 -0.48
N GLY A 532 27.67 15.53 0.86
CA GLY A 532 28.25 16.58 1.70
C GLY A 532 29.59 16.21 2.34
N LYS A 533 29.88 14.93 2.48
CA LYS A 533 31.07 14.35 3.16
C LYS A 533 31.32 15.00 4.53
N ARG A 534 30.22 15.22 5.28
CA ARG A 534 30.27 15.86 6.61
C ARG A 534 30.84 14.90 7.65
N ASN A 535 31.47 15.46 8.63
CA ASN A 535 31.88 14.77 9.87
C ASN A 535 32.29 15.77 10.93
N ASP A 536 31.95 15.48 12.19
CA ASP A 536 32.39 16.13 13.39
C ASP A 536 32.04 15.22 14.59
N ILE A 537 32.23 15.66 15.80
CA ILE A 537 31.91 14.90 17.03
C ILE A 537 30.80 15.58 17.83
N GLY A 538 30.09 14.79 18.64
CA GLY A 538 29.13 15.25 19.63
C GLY A 538 28.07 16.20 19.05
N THR A 539 27.86 17.32 19.72
CA THR A 539 26.81 18.31 19.37
C THR A 539 26.99 18.95 18.01
N THR A 540 28.23 19.04 17.49
CA THR A 540 28.48 19.57 16.14
C THR A 540 28.00 18.59 15.08
N MET A 541 28.28 17.31 15.23
CA MET A 541 27.73 16.30 14.30
C MET A 541 26.21 16.22 14.40
N GLN A 542 25.64 16.35 15.60
CA GLN A 542 24.18 16.46 15.75
C GLN A 542 23.61 17.64 14.98
N ALA A 543 24.27 18.81 14.98
CA ALA A 543 23.84 19.96 14.20
C ALA A 543 23.89 19.70 12.69
N TYR A 544 24.92 18.99 12.18
CA TYR A 544 24.96 18.55 10.78
C TYR A 544 23.84 17.58 10.44
N ALA A 545 23.60 16.57 11.30
CA ALA A 545 22.53 15.60 11.11
C ALA A 545 21.17 16.31 11.08
N THR A 546 20.89 17.15 12.06
CA THR A 546 19.65 17.93 12.13
C THR A 546 19.45 18.80 10.88
N ALA A 547 20.49 19.50 10.43
CA ALA A 547 20.40 20.39 9.26
C ALA A 547 20.08 19.62 7.98
N TYR A 548 20.78 18.52 7.72
CA TYR A 548 20.70 17.83 6.42
C TYR A 548 19.68 16.69 6.37
N LEU A 549 19.45 16.01 7.48
CA LEU A 549 18.64 14.79 7.54
C LEU A 549 17.39 14.95 8.41
N GLY A 550 17.48 15.68 9.51
CA GLY A 550 16.48 15.73 10.56
C GLY A 550 15.61 16.98 10.55
N VAL A 551 15.06 17.30 11.72
CA VAL A 551 14.21 18.44 11.99
C VAL A 551 14.80 19.31 13.11
N THR A 552 14.65 20.62 12.98
CA THR A 552 15.06 21.61 13.98
C THR A 552 13.83 22.16 14.70
N ASP A 553 13.96 22.37 16.02
CA ASP A 553 12.96 23.14 16.77
C ASP A 553 13.16 24.64 16.52
N VAL A 554 12.13 25.28 15.97
CA VAL A 554 12.12 26.72 15.72
C VAL A 554 10.96 27.32 16.50
N PHE A 555 11.25 27.82 17.70
CA PHE A 555 10.25 28.43 18.61
C PHE A 555 9.06 27.49 18.95
N GLY A 556 9.32 26.18 19.08
CA GLY A 556 8.30 25.17 19.40
C GLY A 556 7.68 24.48 18.19
N GLU A 557 8.08 24.86 16.97
CA GLU A 557 7.69 24.17 15.74
C GLU A 557 8.85 23.37 15.16
N LYS A 558 8.58 22.13 14.76
CA LYS A 558 9.57 21.25 14.12
C LYS A 558 9.63 21.52 12.62
N VAL A 559 10.77 22.00 12.14
CA VAL A 559 11.00 22.39 10.74
C VAL A 559 12.25 21.71 10.21
N SER A 560 12.20 21.15 9.00
CA SER A 560 13.37 20.62 8.30
C SER A 560 14.01 21.68 7.41
N ALA A 561 15.35 21.79 7.43
CA ALA A 561 16.08 22.71 6.58
C ALA A 561 16.31 22.14 5.16
N PHE A 562 16.80 20.90 5.06
CA PHE A 562 17.09 20.25 3.78
C PHE A 562 16.29 18.97 3.56
N ASP A 563 16.06 18.15 4.60
CA ASP A 563 15.31 16.90 4.57
C ASP A 563 15.79 15.90 3.49
N ALA A 564 17.11 15.71 3.36
CA ALA A 564 17.66 14.65 2.51
C ALA A 564 17.38 13.27 3.15
N ASP A 565 17.34 12.22 2.32
CA ASP A 565 17.10 10.86 2.79
C ASP A 565 18.41 10.19 3.22
N ALA A 566 19.54 10.58 2.60
CA ALA A 566 20.87 10.11 2.95
C ALA A 566 21.93 11.21 2.87
N LEU A 567 23.01 11.02 3.63
CA LEU A 567 24.18 11.92 3.65
C LEU A 567 25.48 11.15 3.47
N THR A 568 26.41 11.62 2.63
CA THR A 568 27.76 11.09 2.63
C THR A 568 28.56 11.65 3.79
N VAL A 569 29.28 10.78 4.50
CA VAL A 569 30.03 11.12 5.71
C VAL A 569 31.46 10.59 5.65
N ASN A 570 32.35 11.19 6.45
CA ASN A 570 33.72 10.69 6.63
C ASN A 570 33.82 9.99 7.99
N GLY A 571 34.07 8.67 8.01
CA GLY A 571 34.13 7.86 9.22
C GLY A 571 35.41 8.00 10.07
N TYR A 572 36.33 8.88 9.71
CA TYR A 572 37.66 9.00 10.34
C TYR A 572 37.61 9.29 11.87
N LEU A 573 36.57 9.98 12.35
CA LEU A 573 36.39 10.29 13.76
C LEU A 573 35.69 9.17 14.57
N GLY A 574 35.38 8.03 13.94
CA GLY A 574 34.77 6.89 14.60
C GLY A 574 33.27 7.07 14.87
N SER A 575 32.73 6.26 15.80
CA SER A 575 31.31 6.18 16.11
C SER A 575 30.69 7.49 16.60
N ASP A 576 31.44 8.33 17.30
CA ASP A 576 30.95 9.63 17.76
C ASP A 576 30.59 10.58 16.61
N GLY A 577 31.24 10.40 15.45
CA GLY A 577 30.94 11.13 14.21
C GLY A 577 29.86 10.48 13.34
N ILE A 578 29.36 9.31 13.69
CA ILE A 578 28.39 8.54 12.89
C ILE A 578 27.03 8.45 13.58
N ALA A 579 27.01 8.09 14.88
CA ALA A 579 25.79 7.85 15.63
C ALA A 579 24.73 8.97 15.55
N PRO A 580 25.08 10.27 15.63
CA PRO A 580 24.09 11.33 15.51
C PRO A 580 23.35 11.39 14.15
N ALA A 581 23.98 10.90 13.07
CA ALA A 581 23.38 10.88 11.73
C ALA A 581 22.41 9.71 11.51
N LEU A 582 22.38 8.75 12.43
CA LEU A 582 21.50 7.58 12.39
C LEU A 582 20.27 7.75 13.31
N ALA A 583 20.22 8.81 14.12
CA ALA A 583 19.21 8.98 15.18
C ALA A 583 17.75 9.08 14.67
N ASP A 584 17.54 9.56 13.44
CA ASP A 584 16.20 9.78 12.86
C ASP A 584 15.90 8.74 11.75
N ASP A 585 16.42 7.51 11.89
CA ASP A 585 16.31 6.42 10.88
C ASP A 585 16.74 6.84 9.46
N LYS A 586 17.67 7.77 9.34
CA LYS A 586 18.22 8.25 8.06
C LYS A 586 19.42 7.41 7.63
N MET A 587 19.69 7.40 6.32
CA MET A 587 20.80 6.63 5.75
C MET A 587 22.06 7.47 5.66
N ILE A 588 23.22 6.86 5.83
CA ILE A 588 24.52 7.47 5.54
C ILE A 588 25.33 6.61 4.57
N PHE A 589 26.24 7.25 3.85
CA PHE A 589 27.27 6.59 3.05
C PHE A 589 28.66 7.02 3.51
N THR A 590 29.35 6.13 4.20
CA THR A 590 30.69 6.38 4.74
C THR A 590 31.76 6.19 3.67
N LEU A 591 32.76 7.07 3.61
CA LEU A 591 33.89 6.93 2.70
C LEU A 591 34.75 5.72 3.12
N VAL A 592 34.81 4.70 2.27
CA VAL A 592 35.61 3.49 2.51
C VAL A 592 36.76 3.41 1.53
N LYS A 593 36.50 3.29 0.23
CA LYS A 593 37.55 3.32 -0.82
C LYS A 593 37.16 4.26 -1.93
N THR A 594 37.88 5.36 -2.05
CA THR A 594 37.59 6.43 -3.00
C THR A 594 38.32 6.25 -4.33
N SER A 595 37.76 6.80 -5.40
CA SER A 595 38.26 6.61 -6.78
C SER A 595 39.44 7.51 -7.19
N ASN A 596 39.82 8.45 -6.33
CA ASN A 596 40.91 9.40 -6.65
C ASN A 596 42.29 8.71 -6.62
N PRO A 597 43.22 9.12 -7.47
CA PRO A 597 44.55 8.48 -7.57
C PRO A 597 45.34 8.45 -6.26
N SER A 598 45.22 9.48 -5.42
CA SER A 598 45.93 9.59 -4.14
C SER A 598 45.28 8.76 -3.02
N SER A 599 44.21 8.03 -3.27
CA SER A 599 43.52 7.26 -2.22
C SER A 599 44.44 6.25 -1.54
N GLY A 600 45.41 5.69 -2.29
CA GLY A 600 46.39 4.72 -1.77
C GLY A 600 47.37 5.28 -0.75
N GLU A 601 47.55 6.62 -0.65
CA GLU A 601 48.44 7.23 0.34
C GLU A 601 48.04 6.89 1.79
N LEU A 602 46.75 6.71 2.06
CA LEU A 602 46.20 6.33 3.32
C LEU A 602 45.41 5.02 3.27
N GLN A 603 44.45 4.90 2.34
CA GLN A 603 43.45 3.84 2.35
C GLN A 603 44.05 2.46 2.14
N ASP A 604 45.15 2.33 1.36
CA ASP A 604 45.83 1.08 1.10
C ASP A 604 46.94 0.75 2.14
N ARG A 605 47.12 1.61 3.18
CA ARG A 605 48.04 1.32 4.26
C ARG A 605 47.55 0.16 5.08
N ARG A 606 48.49 -0.75 5.42
CA ARG A 606 48.19 -1.89 6.31
C ARG A 606 48.39 -1.51 7.76
N LEU A 607 47.43 -1.92 8.57
CA LEU A 607 47.44 -1.80 10.03
C LEU A 607 48.23 -2.98 10.63
N CYS A 608 48.47 -2.95 11.94
CA CYS A 608 49.23 -3.97 12.62
C CYS A 608 48.55 -5.36 12.66
N ASP A 609 47.24 -5.44 12.43
CA ASP A 609 46.48 -6.67 12.27
C ASP A 609 46.50 -7.24 10.84
N GLY A 610 47.19 -6.56 9.93
CA GLY A 610 47.35 -6.93 8.51
C GLY A 610 46.25 -6.43 7.59
N LYS A 611 45.16 -5.87 8.09
CA LYS A 611 44.09 -5.24 7.28
C LYS A 611 44.54 -3.90 6.73
N THR A 612 43.97 -3.51 5.61
CA THR A 612 44.13 -2.16 5.10
C THR A 612 43.19 -1.19 5.86
N VAL A 613 43.47 0.10 5.75
CA VAL A 613 42.61 1.15 6.33
C VAL A 613 41.19 1.09 5.75
N TYR A 614 41.04 0.85 4.41
CA TYR A 614 39.72 0.73 3.80
C TYR A 614 38.97 -0.52 4.25
N GLU A 615 39.63 -1.67 4.45
CA GLU A 615 39.01 -2.89 4.98
C GLU A 615 38.50 -2.65 6.39
N THR A 616 39.33 -2.01 7.24
CA THR A 616 38.94 -1.67 8.62
C THR A 616 37.75 -0.70 8.64
N MET A 617 37.70 0.29 7.75
CA MET A 617 36.58 1.20 7.64
C MET A 617 35.31 0.47 7.20
N GLY A 618 35.43 -0.51 6.28
CA GLY A 618 34.31 -1.36 5.88
C GLY A 618 33.77 -2.18 7.06
N ASP A 619 34.63 -2.84 7.82
CA ASP A 619 34.24 -3.59 9.03
C ASP A 619 33.52 -2.68 10.06
N MET A 620 33.94 -1.41 10.17
CA MET A 620 33.26 -0.44 11.01
C MET A 620 31.86 -0.08 10.48
N CYS A 621 31.69 0.06 9.17
CA CYS A 621 30.37 0.28 8.56
C CYS A 621 29.42 -0.87 8.87
N GLU A 622 29.84 -2.11 8.68
CA GLU A 622 29.06 -3.30 8.98
C GLU A 622 28.67 -3.35 10.46
N LYS A 623 29.61 -3.01 11.36
CA LYS A 623 29.36 -2.94 12.81
C LYS A 623 28.37 -1.83 13.18
N TRP A 624 28.50 -0.63 12.60
CA TRP A 624 27.60 0.49 12.93
C TRP A 624 26.18 0.28 12.42
N GLY A 625 26.02 -0.56 11.38
CA GLY A 625 24.73 -0.89 10.79
C GLY A 625 24.05 -2.14 11.37
N SER A 626 24.72 -2.90 12.25
CA SER A 626 24.27 -4.23 12.69
C SER A 626 22.89 -4.26 13.33
N ASP A 627 22.51 -3.19 14.02
CA ASP A 627 21.25 -3.09 14.76
C ASP A 627 20.08 -2.50 13.91
N ASN A 628 20.34 -2.17 12.64
CA ASN A 628 19.37 -1.55 11.75
C ASN A 628 19.43 -2.19 10.35
N ILE A 629 19.22 -3.49 10.25
CA ILE A 629 19.15 -4.23 8.99
C ILE A 629 17.68 -4.31 8.54
N GLY A 630 17.37 -3.78 7.37
CA GLY A 630 16.03 -3.76 6.82
C GLY A 630 15.64 -5.05 6.08
N LYS A 631 14.44 -5.04 5.52
CA LYS A 631 13.83 -6.22 4.86
C LYS A 631 14.57 -6.74 3.63
N TYR A 632 15.38 -5.90 2.98
CA TYR A 632 16.23 -6.34 1.85
C TYR A 632 17.60 -6.83 2.30
N GLY A 633 17.86 -6.92 3.61
CA GLY A 633 19.13 -7.39 4.17
C GLY A 633 20.21 -6.32 4.26
N TYR A 634 19.89 -5.04 4.07
CA TYR A 634 20.84 -3.92 4.12
C TYR A 634 20.51 -2.94 5.25
N SER A 635 21.57 -2.39 5.85
CA SER A 635 21.46 -1.41 6.93
C SER A 635 21.45 0.04 6.42
N ASN A 636 21.10 1.00 7.28
CA ASN A 636 21.20 2.43 6.99
C ASN A 636 22.66 2.94 6.93
N VAL A 637 23.66 2.10 7.19
CA VAL A 637 25.08 2.45 7.06
C VAL A 637 25.63 1.88 5.77
N GLY A 638 25.65 2.70 4.74
CA GLY A 638 26.25 2.39 3.44
C GLY A 638 27.72 2.77 3.35
N ALA A 639 28.38 2.33 2.27
CA ALA A 639 29.78 2.59 1.96
C ALA A 639 29.96 3.23 0.58
N VAL A 640 30.83 4.22 0.47
CA VAL A 640 31.31 4.75 -0.82
C VAL A 640 32.51 3.93 -1.25
N ILE A 641 32.38 3.19 -2.39
CA ILE A 641 33.45 2.38 -2.97
C ILE A 641 33.55 2.69 -4.47
N GLY A 642 34.71 3.20 -4.92
CA GLY A 642 34.90 3.66 -6.30
C GLY A 642 34.87 2.54 -7.33
N ALA A 643 34.32 2.83 -8.50
CA ALA A 643 34.23 1.91 -9.66
C ALA A 643 35.58 1.53 -10.30
N THR A 644 36.67 2.22 -9.96
CA THR A 644 38.00 2.03 -10.56
C THR A 644 38.73 0.76 -10.11
N TYR A 645 38.21 0.04 -9.12
CA TYR A 645 38.83 -1.13 -8.53
C TYR A 645 37.82 -2.31 -8.45
N PRO A 646 37.52 -2.98 -9.59
CA PRO A 646 36.49 -4.04 -9.64
C PRO A 646 36.73 -5.23 -8.70
N GLU A 647 37.98 -5.67 -8.54
CA GLU A 647 38.32 -6.77 -7.65
C GLU A 647 38.13 -6.43 -6.18
N MET A 648 38.47 -5.20 -5.78
CA MET A 648 38.23 -4.71 -4.42
C MET A 648 36.74 -4.59 -4.16
N LEU A 649 35.94 -4.17 -5.16
CA LEU A 649 34.50 -4.06 -5.03
C LEU A 649 33.87 -5.43 -4.76
N ARG A 650 34.31 -6.47 -5.46
CA ARG A 650 33.93 -7.88 -5.24
C ARG A 650 34.31 -8.36 -3.84
N GLU A 651 35.56 -8.11 -3.44
CA GLU A 651 36.05 -8.50 -2.13
C GLU A 651 35.24 -7.85 -1.00
N MET A 652 34.99 -6.53 -1.14
CA MET A 652 34.22 -5.80 -0.15
C MET A 652 32.76 -6.25 -0.13
N ARG A 653 32.12 -6.58 -1.28
CA ARG A 653 30.76 -7.13 -1.29
C ARG A 653 30.67 -8.44 -0.49
N THR A 654 31.66 -9.31 -0.62
CA THR A 654 31.70 -10.56 0.15
C THR A 654 31.90 -10.34 1.65
N LYS A 655 32.71 -9.34 2.04
CA LYS A 655 32.98 -9.01 3.45
C LYS A 655 31.90 -8.23 4.14
N LEU A 656 31.10 -7.46 3.42
CA LEU A 656 30.14 -6.51 3.93
C LEU A 656 28.71 -6.84 3.44
N PRO A 657 28.13 -7.98 3.83
CA PRO A 657 26.85 -8.46 3.30
C PRO A 657 25.68 -7.50 3.54
N HIS A 658 25.72 -6.72 4.65
CA HIS A 658 24.62 -5.83 5.05
C HIS A 658 24.89 -4.34 4.78
N THR A 659 26.05 -3.99 4.20
CA THR A 659 26.41 -2.62 3.86
C THR A 659 26.05 -2.31 2.41
N PHE A 660 25.19 -1.34 2.14
CA PHE A 660 24.76 -0.93 0.80
C PHE A 660 25.82 0.00 0.16
N PHE A 661 26.19 -0.22 -1.11
CA PHE A 661 27.27 0.53 -1.74
C PHE A 661 26.78 1.69 -2.60
N LEU A 662 27.43 2.84 -2.45
CA LEU A 662 27.37 3.96 -3.40
C LEU A 662 28.66 3.90 -4.23
N VAL A 663 28.52 3.61 -5.54
CA VAL A 663 29.64 3.39 -6.44
C VAL A 663 29.77 4.55 -7.43
N PRO A 664 30.62 5.56 -7.14
CA PRO A 664 30.92 6.63 -8.09
C PRO A 664 31.97 6.20 -9.12
N GLY A 665 31.98 6.87 -10.29
CA GLY A 665 33.06 6.73 -11.29
C GLY A 665 32.69 5.91 -12.52
N TYR A 666 31.45 5.53 -12.72
CA TYR A 666 30.98 4.90 -13.95
C TYR A 666 31.14 5.81 -15.17
N GLY A 667 31.70 5.30 -16.23
CA GLY A 667 31.90 5.97 -17.52
C GLY A 667 33.05 6.99 -17.53
N ALA A 668 32.94 8.08 -16.79
CA ALA A 668 33.87 9.22 -16.85
C ALA A 668 35.22 8.96 -16.20
N GLN A 669 35.37 7.96 -15.34
CA GLN A 669 36.59 7.60 -14.61
C GLN A 669 37.10 6.20 -15.00
N GLY A 670 36.58 5.61 -16.07
CA GLY A 670 37.04 4.32 -16.62
C GLY A 670 36.34 3.08 -16.05
N GLY A 671 35.37 3.21 -15.17
CA GLY A 671 34.56 2.09 -14.69
C GLY A 671 33.51 1.69 -15.74
N GLY A 672 33.57 0.45 -16.28
CA GLY A 672 32.54 -0.13 -17.15
C GLY A 672 31.50 -0.90 -16.36
N ALA A 673 30.37 -1.32 -17.02
CA ALA A 673 29.30 -2.07 -16.43
C ALA A 673 29.75 -3.41 -15.80
N GLU A 674 30.65 -4.15 -16.49
CA GLU A 674 31.26 -5.36 -15.95
C GLU A 674 32.02 -5.12 -14.65
N GLY A 675 32.74 -3.99 -14.52
CA GLY A 675 33.47 -3.65 -13.29
C GLY A 675 32.56 -3.37 -12.12
N VAL A 676 31.50 -2.56 -12.32
CA VAL A 676 30.59 -2.19 -11.26
C VAL A 676 29.62 -3.30 -10.85
N SER A 677 29.41 -4.31 -11.71
CA SER A 677 28.59 -5.48 -11.40
C SER A 677 29.07 -6.26 -10.17
N ASN A 678 30.35 -6.18 -9.85
CA ASN A 678 30.93 -6.81 -8.66
C ASN A 678 30.43 -6.23 -7.31
N GLY A 679 29.74 -5.10 -7.34
CA GLY A 679 29.12 -4.50 -6.14
C GLY A 679 27.74 -5.07 -5.79
N PHE A 680 27.16 -5.89 -6.67
CA PHE A 680 25.82 -6.42 -6.52
C PHE A 680 25.81 -7.83 -5.92
N ASP A 681 24.73 -8.17 -5.26
CA ASP A 681 24.46 -9.51 -4.74
C ASP A 681 23.73 -10.40 -5.77
N GLU A 682 23.35 -11.60 -5.35
CA GLU A 682 22.62 -12.59 -6.16
C GLU A 682 21.19 -12.16 -6.56
N ASN A 683 20.64 -11.16 -5.90
CA ASN A 683 19.33 -10.58 -6.19
C ASN A 683 19.42 -9.32 -7.09
N GLY A 684 20.62 -8.98 -7.57
CA GLY A 684 20.86 -7.74 -8.32
C GLY A 684 20.72 -6.47 -7.46
N LEU A 685 20.91 -6.60 -6.15
CA LEU A 685 20.84 -5.54 -5.15
C LEU A 685 22.22 -5.29 -4.53
N GLY A 686 22.32 -4.39 -3.54
CA GLY A 686 23.54 -4.14 -2.77
C GLY A 686 24.34 -2.94 -3.20
N ALA A 687 24.04 -2.35 -4.37
CA ALA A 687 24.72 -1.15 -4.82
C ALA A 687 23.83 -0.20 -5.63
N VAL A 688 24.17 1.09 -5.61
CA VAL A 688 23.73 2.08 -6.59
C VAL A 688 24.95 2.68 -7.31
N ILE A 689 24.82 2.88 -8.61
CA ILE A 689 25.87 3.37 -9.47
C ILE A 689 25.62 4.84 -9.82
N ASN A 690 26.51 5.73 -9.38
CA ASN A 690 26.36 7.15 -9.62
C ASN A 690 27.06 7.60 -10.91
N SER A 691 26.33 8.37 -11.72
CA SER A 691 26.87 9.09 -12.87
C SER A 691 26.38 10.55 -12.85
N SER A 692 27.30 11.48 -12.91
CA SER A 692 26.99 12.92 -12.91
C SER A 692 27.20 13.52 -14.29
N ARG A 693 28.46 13.64 -14.72
CA ARG A 693 28.83 14.35 -15.96
C ARG A 693 28.25 13.69 -17.22
N ALA A 694 28.20 12.37 -17.28
CA ALA A 694 27.67 11.67 -18.46
C ALA A 694 26.17 11.99 -18.66
N ILE A 695 25.40 12.05 -17.60
CA ILE A 695 23.98 12.40 -17.65
C ILE A 695 23.80 13.90 -17.92
N MET A 696 24.38 14.77 -17.09
CA MET A 696 24.17 16.23 -17.21
C MET A 696 24.68 16.82 -18.52
N CYS A 697 25.74 16.25 -19.12
CA CYS A 697 26.36 16.74 -20.36
C CYS A 697 26.05 15.84 -21.56
N ALA A 698 25.06 14.96 -21.50
CA ALA A 698 24.69 14.06 -22.59
C ALA A 698 24.43 14.81 -23.89
N TYR A 699 23.72 15.93 -23.84
CA TYR A 699 23.42 16.79 -24.99
C TYR A 699 24.69 17.27 -25.74
N LYS A 700 25.79 17.60 -25.01
CA LYS A 700 27.06 17.99 -25.61
C LYS A 700 27.73 16.81 -26.31
N LYS A 701 27.64 15.63 -25.71
CA LYS A 701 28.21 14.40 -26.27
C LYS A 701 27.46 13.93 -27.53
N GLU A 702 26.15 14.05 -27.51
CA GLU A 702 25.29 13.71 -28.64
C GLU A 702 25.33 14.79 -29.75
N GLY A 703 25.70 16.03 -29.42
CA GLY A 703 25.70 17.16 -30.35
C GLY A 703 24.30 17.61 -30.75
N CYS A 704 23.28 17.35 -29.90
CA CYS A 704 21.93 17.78 -30.14
C CYS A 704 21.68 19.25 -29.69
N ASP A 705 20.51 19.80 -30.01
CA ASP A 705 20.12 21.13 -29.61
C ASP A 705 20.20 21.26 -28.08
N GLU A 706 20.68 22.40 -27.58
CA GLU A 706 20.81 22.64 -26.14
C GLU A 706 19.44 22.69 -25.41
N HIS A 707 18.34 22.94 -26.12
CA HIS A 707 16.98 22.85 -25.57
C HIS A 707 16.55 21.40 -25.33
N GLU A 708 17.23 20.41 -25.91
CA GLU A 708 16.97 18.99 -25.71
C GLU A 708 17.85 18.36 -24.62
N PHE A 709 18.51 19.17 -23.77
CA PHE A 709 19.47 18.64 -22.80
C PHE A 709 18.83 17.66 -21.80
N ALA A 710 17.59 17.89 -21.41
CA ALA A 710 16.87 17.04 -20.46
C ALA A 710 16.50 15.68 -21.09
N GLU A 711 16.06 15.68 -22.34
CA GLU A 711 15.80 14.46 -23.12
C GLU A 711 17.08 13.69 -23.39
N ALA A 712 18.19 14.36 -23.69
CA ALA A 712 19.50 13.72 -23.85
C ALA A 712 19.97 13.07 -22.54
N ALA A 713 19.77 13.74 -21.40
CA ALA A 713 20.05 13.18 -20.08
C ALA A 713 19.20 11.93 -19.82
N ARG A 714 17.93 11.94 -20.20
CA ARG A 714 17.04 10.78 -20.09
C ARG A 714 17.51 9.59 -20.94
N ARG A 715 17.88 9.82 -22.19
CA ARG A 715 18.44 8.78 -23.07
C ARG A 715 19.70 8.15 -22.48
N GLU A 716 20.62 8.97 -21.97
CA GLU A 716 21.85 8.47 -21.33
C GLU A 716 21.56 7.70 -20.04
N ALA A 717 20.60 8.12 -19.23
CA ALA A 717 20.18 7.39 -18.03
C ALA A 717 19.57 6.01 -18.37
N ILE A 718 18.75 5.93 -19.42
CA ILE A 718 18.20 4.66 -19.92
C ILE A 718 19.34 3.77 -20.43
N ARG A 719 20.25 4.29 -21.25
CA ARG A 719 21.42 3.55 -21.76
C ARG A 719 22.27 2.99 -20.61
N MET A 720 22.53 3.82 -19.59
CA MET A 720 23.29 3.41 -18.42
C MET A 720 22.60 2.29 -17.65
N ARG A 721 21.28 2.38 -17.44
CA ARG A 721 20.48 1.34 -16.82
C ARG A 721 20.60 0.03 -17.58
N GLU A 722 20.38 0.04 -18.89
CA GLU A 722 20.44 -1.15 -19.74
C GLU A 722 21.83 -1.79 -19.75
N ASP A 723 22.89 -0.97 -19.83
CA ASP A 723 24.27 -1.45 -19.77
C ASP A 723 24.56 -2.15 -18.44
N ILE A 724 24.20 -1.55 -17.30
CA ILE A 724 24.45 -2.14 -15.97
C ILE A 724 23.59 -3.38 -15.77
N THR A 725 22.28 -3.31 -16.06
CA THR A 725 21.37 -4.44 -15.83
C THR A 725 21.67 -5.66 -16.70
N SER A 726 22.34 -5.49 -17.83
CA SER A 726 22.81 -6.61 -18.65
C SER A 726 23.98 -7.40 -18.03
N HIS A 727 24.65 -6.86 -17.01
CA HIS A 727 25.84 -7.46 -16.37
C HIS A 727 25.58 -7.90 -14.90
N ILE A 728 24.39 -7.65 -14.35
CA ILE A 728 24.03 -8.05 -12.98
C ILE A 728 22.91 -9.09 -12.98
N PRO A 729 22.71 -9.87 -11.90
CA PRO A 729 21.51 -10.68 -11.74
C PRO A 729 20.24 -9.87 -11.88
N GLN A 730 19.15 -10.51 -12.28
CA GLN A 730 17.87 -9.84 -12.38
C GLN A 730 17.49 -9.21 -11.02
N ILE A 731 17.19 -7.91 -11.05
CA ILE A 731 16.77 -7.18 -9.84
C ILE A 731 15.45 -7.75 -9.33
N ARG A 732 15.46 -8.29 -8.12
CA ARG A 732 14.29 -8.96 -7.51
C ARG A 732 14.28 -8.81 -5.99
N PHE A 733 13.14 -9.08 -5.39
CA PHE A 733 13.01 -9.16 -3.94
C PHE A 733 13.72 -10.44 -3.43
N PRO A 734 14.54 -10.37 -2.35
CA PRO A 734 15.12 -11.56 -1.73
C PRO A 734 14.04 -12.57 -1.33
N GLY A 735 14.24 -13.86 -1.67
CA GLY A 735 13.28 -14.93 -1.37
C GLY A 735 12.22 -15.21 -2.45
N MET A 736 12.18 -14.48 -3.56
CA MET A 736 11.42 -14.93 -4.74
C MET A 736 12.19 -16.03 -5.47
N GLU A 737 11.68 -17.27 -5.43
CA GLU A 737 12.19 -18.36 -6.26
C GLU A 737 12.01 -18.07 -7.77
N LYS A 738 12.88 -18.68 -8.59
CA LYS A 738 12.96 -18.47 -10.05
C LYS A 738 11.70 -18.88 -10.78
#